data_68c08b346a992fdb542c3acdc374cb42
#
_entry.id   68c08b346a992fdb542c3acdc374cb42
#
_cell.length_a   1.000
_cell.length_b   1.000
_cell.length_c   1.000
_cell.angle_alpha   90.00
_cell.angle_beta   90.00
_cell.angle_gamma   90.00
#
_symmetry.space_group_name_H-M   'P 1'
#
loop_
_entity.id
_entity.type
_entity.pdbx_description
1 polymer ?
#
loop_
_entity_poly.entity_id
_entity_poly.type
_entity_poly.pdbx_seq_one_letter_code
_entity_poly.pdbx_strand_id
1 'polypeptide(L)'
;MNHRKSLLSAAIFSCIAFGAHAQDAQPSATDLDTVTVTGIRGSMEKSLDTKREANARLEVVTAEDVGKLPAHNVADTLQRLPGVNISSASADEGGFDEADRVSLRGTSPSLTQTLIDGHSVGSADWFVLSQGNNVGRSVSYSLLPSELVSSVEVNKSSQAKLQDGGTTGTVNIITRTPLQFSKQISAEASVGAVRSDQADSTDPQYSGLFNYKNADNTFGVLVQGFYQKRELRREAQEIPGGFTKIAATDPVAATNPDLIGVSVPGLLGSTLFEQTRERKGGLVTLEWKPIDNLTLALSGFTSELEANNYNRNFMLWGGNFAKSQAPNPGYTVTDGVLTNATYAGVPGTNYAVYDMIYREATAKTSYVTFDADWAINDNLTANFQAGTTKGTGETPRQFIAEVTLGQGGGASWATHGAGSPADWSVGGDISPTGVSSFGTWGNQLVKAEDEEKWATLDFNQYFSDGGVLSSLDFGLRFADHEREALSPEGASPGDIWSALEGSATGQYPSNFASGVGGTFPRDIWYYTPDALKTAILNNSTWLYGNDGPTGRHNYGAEWKVKEKNFAGYLQANFAGDWWSGNVGLRYVNIKQDIDTYLAVSDAARADVSSLFGMWQRQAFQNKHDRVLPSANIKFDLDDSLVLRVAASQTQTLPDYSALGASAWGSDLNRTGGGGNPNLKPTLSTNLDANLEWYFMPRGLLSLGAYHMDMKDYIAFDVVNRQLYSELTNQLETYAVSTPINADGKVTGVEVAYEQPIGENFGFNANYTYANGSSAHTWADGSHNLLGTSKNTYNVGAFFENDTFGARVSYTRRSSFLISLSGANPYYQDDFGTLSASLSYAPTKWMSITLDGLNLNNPTYKYYQSASIPTSFYSNGRQYYLNFRFKY
;
A
#
# COMPACT_ATOMS: atom_id res chain seq x y z
N MET A 1 17.17 24.50 -32.82
CA MET A 1 16.14 23.88 -31.95
C MET A 1 15.85 24.76 -30.75
N ASN A 2 15.35 26.01 -30.98
CA ASN A 2 15.13 26.97 -29.86
C ASN A 2 13.88 27.83 -30.08
N HIS A 3 12.76 27.24 -30.56
CA HIS A 3 11.53 27.99 -30.79
C HIS A 3 10.27 27.45 -30.12
N ARG A 4 10.37 26.42 -29.28
CA ARG A 4 9.19 25.86 -28.53
C ARG A 4 9.05 26.32 -27.08
N LYS A 5 10.03 27.06 -26.54
CA LYS A 5 9.97 27.56 -25.15
C LYS A 5 9.31 28.94 -24.98
N SER A 6 9.07 29.67 -26.09
CA SER A 6 8.52 31.03 -26.05
C SER A 6 7.00 31.11 -26.13
N LEU A 7 6.30 30.03 -26.51
CA LEU A 7 4.84 30.06 -26.67
C LEU A 7 4.06 29.85 -25.36
N LEU A 8 4.64 29.17 -24.36
CA LEU A 8 3.98 29.01 -23.05
C LEU A 8 4.02 30.29 -22.22
N SER A 9 5.07 31.08 -22.33
CA SER A 9 5.17 32.38 -21.63
C SER A 9 4.26 33.46 -22.20
N ALA A 10 3.88 33.37 -23.46
CA ALA A 10 2.99 34.36 -24.13
C ALA A 10 1.50 34.09 -23.81
N ALA A 11 1.12 32.83 -23.54
CA ALA A 11 -0.26 32.50 -23.21
C ALA A 11 -0.69 32.96 -21.79
N ILE A 12 0.27 33.07 -20.86
CA ILE A 12 0.01 33.49 -19.48
C ILE A 12 -0.16 35.03 -19.39
N PHE A 13 0.47 35.79 -20.27
CA PHE A 13 0.39 37.27 -20.24
C PHE A 13 -0.78 37.87 -21.02
N SER A 14 -1.46 37.12 -21.85
CA SER A 14 -2.57 37.63 -22.69
C SER A 14 -3.95 37.66 -22.00
N CYS A 15 -4.11 37.09 -20.81
CA CYS A 15 -5.36 37.03 -20.06
C CYS A 15 -5.58 38.17 -19.05
N ILE A 16 -4.69 39.19 -18.98
CA ILE A 16 -4.69 40.20 -17.91
C ILE A 16 -5.40 41.49 -18.29
N ALA A 17 -5.99 41.63 -19.48
CA ALA A 17 -6.55 42.91 -19.94
C ALA A 17 -8.04 42.83 -20.26
N PHE A 18 -8.91 42.67 -19.26
CA PHE A 18 -10.29 43.14 -19.30
C PHE A 18 -10.78 43.47 -17.90
N GLY A 19 -10.99 44.75 -17.62
CA GLY A 19 -11.55 45.24 -16.38
C GLY A 19 -13.07 45.09 -16.33
N ALA A 20 -13.57 44.54 -15.23
CA ALA A 20 -14.99 44.53 -14.88
C ALA A 20 -15.19 44.99 -13.45
N HIS A 21 -16.23 45.72 -13.18
CA HIS A 21 -16.59 46.27 -11.86
C HIS A 21 -17.14 45.15 -10.95
N ALA A 22 -16.60 45.08 -9.75
CA ALA A 22 -17.05 44.14 -8.70
C ALA A 22 -18.13 44.75 -7.82
N GLN A 23 -19.09 43.97 -7.45
CA GLN A 23 -20.07 44.26 -6.39
C GLN A 23 -19.80 43.31 -5.21
N ASP A 24 -19.85 43.88 -4.00
CA ASP A 24 -19.43 43.24 -2.73
C ASP A 24 -20.04 41.84 -2.49
N ALA A 25 -19.22 40.83 -2.38
CA ALA A 25 -19.50 39.63 -1.63
C ALA A 25 -18.34 39.41 -0.66
N GLN A 26 -18.52 39.74 0.61
CA GLN A 26 -17.64 39.26 1.69
C GLN A 26 -17.64 37.73 1.66
N PRO A 27 -16.49 37.09 1.60
CA PRO A 27 -16.39 35.72 2.05
C PRO A 27 -16.48 35.78 3.58
N SER A 28 -17.65 35.49 4.13
CA SER A 28 -17.77 35.09 5.51
C SER A 28 -16.76 33.96 5.72
N ALA A 29 -15.94 34.08 6.76
CA ALA A 29 -15.34 32.90 7.39
C ALA A 29 -16.51 31.93 7.53
N THR A 30 -16.50 30.86 6.75
CA THR A 30 -17.53 29.86 6.82
C THR A 30 -17.43 29.30 8.22
N ASP A 31 -18.26 29.79 9.13
CA ASP A 31 -18.78 28.99 10.20
C ASP A 31 -19.24 27.72 9.49
N LEU A 32 -18.44 26.67 9.57
CA LEU A 32 -18.88 25.33 9.23
C LEU A 32 -20.00 25.07 10.21
N ASP A 33 -21.20 25.45 9.79
CA ASP A 33 -22.41 25.12 10.52
C ASP A 33 -22.26 23.69 10.93
N THR A 34 -22.39 23.41 12.20
CA THR A 34 -22.40 22.10 12.82
C THR A 34 -23.58 21.30 12.26
N VAL A 35 -23.57 21.06 10.98
CA VAL A 35 -24.51 20.18 10.31
C VAL A 35 -24.12 18.79 10.73
N THR A 36 -24.87 18.23 11.65
CA THR A 36 -24.87 16.79 11.91
C THR A 36 -25.37 16.14 10.62
N VAL A 37 -24.45 15.87 9.70
CA VAL A 37 -24.73 15.15 8.46
C VAL A 37 -25.20 13.76 8.87
N THR A 38 -26.48 13.48 8.74
CA THR A 38 -27.07 12.20 9.09
C THR A 38 -27.43 11.47 7.79
N GLY A 39 -26.67 10.41 7.47
CA GLY A 39 -26.95 9.52 6.36
C GLY A 39 -26.09 9.73 5.10
N ILE A 40 -26.19 8.76 4.18
CA ILE A 40 -25.47 8.75 2.90
C ILE A 40 -25.80 10.02 2.08
N ARG A 41 -27.05 10.44 2.11
CA ARG A 41 -27.55 11.59 1.34
C ARG A 41 -26.91 12.91 1.76
N GLY A 42 -26.86 13.17 3.07
CA GLY A 42 -26.24 14.37 3.62
C GLY A 42 -24.71 14.37 3.44
N SER A 43 -24.08 13.20 3.51
CA SER A 43 -22.67 13.03 3.21
C SER A 43 -22.35 13.38 1.76
N MET A 44 -23.12 12.89 0.78
CA MET A 44 -22.96 13.22 -0.63
C MET A 44 -23.13 14.72 -0.89
N GLU A 45 -24.15 15.36 -0.31
CA GLU A 45 -24.39 16.80 -0.45
C GLU A 45 -23.19 17.60 0.03
N LYS A 46 -22.73 17.35 1.25
CA LYS A 46 -21.54 18.03 1.80
C LYS A 46 -20.28 17.79 0.98
N SER A 47 -20.04 16.55 0.52
CA SER A 47 -18.90 16.22 -0.33
C SER A 47 -18.93 16.96 -1.66
N LEU A 48 -20.11 17.04 -2.30
CA LEU A 48 -20.30 17.75 -3.57
C LEU A 48 -20.17 19.27 -3.41
N ASP A 49 -20.69 19.85 -2.33
CA ASP A 49 -20.56 21.29 -2.04
C ASP A 49 -19.09 21.65 -1.80
N THR A 50 -18.38 20.91 -0.95
CA THR A 50 -16.94 21.13 -0.71
C THR A 50 -16.14 21.01 -2.01
N LYS A 51 -16.43 20.00 -2.85
CA LYS A 51 -15.81 19.84 -4.16
C LYS A 51 -16.10 21.02 -5.07
N ARG A 52 -17.35 21.50 -5.10
CA ARG A 52 -17.77 22.63 -5.95
C ARG A 52 -17.10 23.95 -5.58
N GLU A 53 -16.89 24.19 -4.27
CA GLU A 53 -16.26 25.41 -3.77
C GLU A 53 -14.75 25.45 -4.01
N ALA A 54 -14.08 24.29 -4.03
CA ALA A 54 -12.64 24.20 -4.18
C ALA A 54 -12.12 24.80 -5.50
N ASN A 55 -11.03 25.56 -5.47
CA ASN A 55 -10.35 26.05 -6.68
C ASN A 55 -9.55 24.95 -7.38
N ALA A 56 -8.96 24.05 -6.62
CA ALA A 56 -8.21 22.89 -7.11
C ALA A 56 -9.15 21.70 -7.38
N ARG A 57 -8.64 20.69 -8.10
CA ARG A 57 -9.36 19.44 -8.31
C ARG A 57 -9.32 18.59 -7.06
N LEU A 58 -10.45 18.48 -6.36
CA LEU A 58 -10.62 17.84 -5.07
C LEU A 58 -11.71 16.77 -5.13
N GLU A 59 -11.51 15.65 -4.47
CA GLU A 59 -12.54 14.67 -4.09
C GLU A 59 -12.63 14.61 -2.56
N VAL A 60 -13.83 14.49 -2.02
CA VAL A 60 -14.08 14.50 -0.57
C VAL A 60 -14.93 13.31 -0.17
N VAL A 61 -14.56 12.65 0.93
CA VAL A 61 -15.35 11.62 1.59
C VAL A 61 -15.54 12.04 3.05
N THR A 62 -16.77 12.03 3.54
CA THR A 62 -17.05 12.42 4.93
C THR A 62 -17.07 11.23 5.88
N ALA A 63 -16.99 11.49 7.18
CA ALA A 63 -17.01 10.48 8.24
C ALA A 63 -18.23 9.54 8.19
N GLU A 64 -19.38 10.04 7.77
CA GLU A 64 -20.60 9.23 7.65
C GLU A 64 -20.47 8.18 6.54
N ASP A 65 -19.85 8.52 5.42
CA ASP A 65 -19.54 7.54 4.38
C ASP A 65 -18.46 6.56 4.84
N VAL A 66 -17.39 7.05 5.46
CA VAL A 66 -16.33 6.20 6.02
C VAL A 66 -16.88 5.22 7.06
N GLY A 67 -17.80 5.67 7.91
CA GLY A 67 -18.36 4.86 8.99
C GLY A 67 -19.54 3.95 8.63
N LYS A 68 -20.21 4.18 7.49
CA LYS A 68 -21.36 3.39 7.01
C LYS A 68 -21.06 2.53 5.79
N LEU A 69 -19.87 2.70 5.21
CA LEU A 69 -19.42 1.82 4.16
C LEU A 69 -18.86 0.53 4.75
N PRO A 70 -19.08 -0.60 4.11
CA PRO A 70 -18.35 -1.81 4.44
C PRO A 70 -16.87 -1.58 4.06
N ALA A 71 -16.05 -1.24 5.03
CA ALA A 71 -14.65 -0.91 4.85
C ALA A 71 -13.83 -1.34 6.08
N HIS A 72 -12.66 -1.95 5.85
CA HIS A 72 -11.74 -2.34 6.92
C HIS A 72 -10.96 -1.14 7.46
N ASN A 73 -10.70 -0.16 6.58
CA ASN A 73 -9.93 1.03 6.87
C ASN A 73 -10.28 2.14 5.87
N VAL A 74 -9.62 3.27 6.01
CA VAL A 74 -9.84 4.45 5.15
C VAL A 74 -9.60 4.15 3.67
N ALA A 75 -8.61 3.31 3.32
CA ALA A 75 -8.28 3.01 1.92
C ALA A 75 -9.43 2.29 1.19
N ASP A 76 -10.13 1.35 1.84
CA ASP A 76 -11.30 0.68 1.26
C ASP A 76 -12.40 1.67 0.86
N THR A 77 -12.57 2.72 1.65
CA THR A 77 -13.53 3.78 1.35
C THR A 77 -13.09 4.59 0.13
N LEU A 78 -11.80 4.93 0.06
CA LEU A 78 -11.22 5.73 -1.02
C LEU A 78 -11.24 5.01 -2.38
N GLN A 79 -11.23 3.68 -2.40
CA GLN A 79 -11.28 2.88 -3.62
C GLN A 79 -12.49 3.23 -4.53
N ARG A 80 -13.55 3.80 -3.96
CA ARG A 80 -14.78 4.17 -4.66
C ARG A 80 -14.71 5.54 -5.34
N LEU A 81 -13.66 6.32 -5.08
CA LEU A 81 -13.46 7.61 -5.73
C LEU A 81 -12.87 7.44 -7.14
N PRO A 82 -13.22 8.33 -8.10
CA PRO A 82 -12.63 8.31 -9.43
C PRO A 82 -11.09 8.41 -9.35
N GLY A 83 -10.37 7.64 -10.15
CA GLY A 83 -8.92 7.69 -10.24
C GLY A 83 -8.15 7.16 -9.02
N VAL A 84 -8.83 6.63 -8.01
CA VAL A 84 -8.20 5.99 -6.87
C VAL A 84 -8.04 4.50 -7.11
N ASN A 85 -6.86 3.98 -6.86
CA ASN A 85 -6.56 2.55 -6.88
C ASN A 85 -5.96 2.13 -5.53
N ILE A 86 -6.24 0.91 -5.16
CA ILE A 86 -5.74 0.31 -3.93
C ILE A 86 -4.76 -0.79 -4.28
N SER A 87 -3.68 -0.86 -3.53
CA SER A 87 -2.78 -2.01 -3.53
C SER A 87 -2.93 -2.74 -2.20
N SER A 88 -2.96 -4.07 -2.26
CA SER A 88 -3.03 -4.91 -1.07
C SER A 88 -1.68 -4.94 -0.34
N ALA A 89 -1.71 -5.33 0.92
CA ALA A 89 -0.56 -5.37 1.83
C ALA A 89 0.58 -6.24 1.32
N SER A 90 0.30 -7.24 0.48
CA SER A 90 1.33 -7.94 -0.28
C SER A 90 0.75 -8.53 -1.55
N ALA A 91 1.44 -8.28 -2.64
CA ALA A 91 1.20 -8.95 -3.90
C ALA A 91 1.85 -10.34 -3.96
N ASP A 92 2.77 -10.63 -3.06
CA ASP A 92 3.54 -11.87 -2.99
C ASP A 92 3.12 -12.72 -1.79
N GLU A 93 3.78 -13.84 -1.60
CA GLU A 93 3.52 -14.88 -0.63
C GLU A 93 3.00 -14.40 0.74
N GLY A 94 1.83 -14.88 1.12
CA GLY A 94 1.28 -14.72 2.46
C GLY A 94 0.63 -13.39 2.78
N GLY A 95 0.46 -12.47 1.82
CA GLY A 95 -0.36 -11.28 2.03
C GLY A 95 -1.83 -11.54 1.78
N PHE A 96 -2.69 -10.71 2.37
CA PHE A 96 -4.12 -10.71 2.12
C PHE A 96 -4.48 -9.53 1.23
N ASP A 97 -5.64 -9.58 0.58
CA ASP A 97 -6.21 -8.52 -0.25
C ASP A 97 -6.77 -7.34 0.58
N GLU A 98 -6.24 -7.13 1.78
CA GLU A 98 -6.59 -5.95 2.57
C GLU A 98 -6.02 -4.69 1.91
N ALA A 99 -6.87 -3.69 1.74
CA ALA A 99 -6.48 -2.38 1.25
C ALA A 99 -5.43 -1.76 2.17
N ASP A 100 -4.20 -1.64 1.71
CA ASP A 100 -3.09 -1.14 2.52
C ASP A 100 -2.48 0.15 1.98
N ARG A 101 -2.41 0.29 0.67
CA ARG A 101 -1.79 1.44 0.03
C ARG A 101 -2.74 2.08 -0.97
N VAL A 102 -2.77 3.40 -0.97
CA VAL A 102 -3.57 4.20 -1.90
C VAL A 102 -2.67 4.74 -3.00
N SER A 103 -3.11 4.62 -4.24
CA SER A 103 -2.49 5.28 -5.38
C SER A 103 -3.51 6.02 -6.21
N LEU A 104 -3.07 7.07 -6.89
CA LEU A 104 -3.89 7.89 -7.75
C LEU A 104 -3.51 7.68 -9.22
N ARG A 105 -4.52 7.69 -10.10
CA ARG A 105 -4.32 7.66 -11.57
C ARG A 105 -3.56 6.44 -12.08
N GLY A 106 -3.66 5.32 -11.35
CA GLY A 106 -3.02 4.07 -11.73
C GLY A 106 -1.50 4.11 -11.68
N THR A 107 -0.91 4.84 -10.76
CA THR A 107 0.55 4.90 -10.55
C THR A 107 0.97 4.10 -9.33
N SER A 108 2.29 4.04 -9.07
CA SER A 108 2.81 3.46 -7.83
C SER A 108 2.27 4.23 -6.60
N PRO A 109 1.91 3.54 -5.50
CA PRO A 109 1.50 4.18 -4.25
C PRO A 109 2.51 5.19 -3.70
N SER A 110 3.81 5.00 -3.91
CA SER A 110 4.86 5.92 -3.48
C SER A 110 4.81 7.30 -4.16
N LEU A 111 4.08 7.44 -5.27
CA LEU A 111 3.86 8.74 -5.94
C LEU A 111 2.64 9.49 -5.38
N THR A 112 1.87 8.88 -4.49
CA THR A 112 0.73 9.48 -3.79
C THR A 112 1.11 9.76 -2.35
N GLN A 113 0.97 11.01 -1.92
CA GLN A 113 1.23 11.40 -0.54
C GLN A 113 0.00 11.18 0.34
N THR A 114 0.20 10.67 1.55
CA THR A 114 -0.84 10.58 2.59
C THR A 114 -0.44 11.43 3.77
N LEU A 115 -1.34 12.30 4.19
CA LEU A 115 -1.20 13.19 5.35
C LEU A 115 -2.35 12.95 6.34
N ILE A 116 -2.13 13.26 7.61
CA ILE A 116 -3.18 13.41 8.62
C ILE A 116 -3.11 14.86 9.12
N ASP A 117 -4.23 15.57 9.08
CA ASP A 117 -4.31 16.98 9.48
C ASP A 117 -3.18 17.85 8.89
N GLY A 118 -2.80 17.55 7.63
CA GLY A 118 -1.76 18.26 6.88
C GLY A 118 -0.31 17.85 7.19
N HIS A 119 -0.05 16.90 8.08
CA HIS A 119 1.29 16.42 8.40
C HIS A 119 1.56 14.97 7.99
N SER A 120 2.84 14.64 7.84
CA SER A 120 3.30 13.27 7.55
C SER A 120 3.01 12.31 8.71
N VAL A 121 2.91 11.02 8.38
CA VAL A 121 2.70 9.93 9.34
C VAL A 121 3.82 8.91 9.18
N GLY A 122 4.57 8.66 10.25
CA GLY A 122 5.56 7.58 10.31
C GLY A 122 4.88 6.23 10.16
N SER A 123 5.33 5.45 9.20
CA SER A 123 4.79 4.13 8.91
C SER A 123 5.91 3.20 8.50
N ALA A 124 6.22 2.24 9.33
CA ALA A 124 7.18 1.20 9.01
C ALA A 124 6.45 -0.08 8.59
N ASP A 125 6.98 -0.72 7.55
CA ASP A 125 6.40 -1.95 7.04
C ASP A 125 6.75 -3.10 7.99
N TRP A 126 5.76 -3.93 8.28
CA TRP A 126 5.95 -5.21 8.95
C TRP A 126 6.20 -6.30 7.89
N PHE A 127 6.95 -7.30 8.28
CA PHE A 127 7.49 -8.28 7.35
C PHE A 127 6.64 -9.55 7.29
N VAL A 128 6.24 -9.90 6.07
CA VAL A 128 5.81 -11.25 5.68
C VAL A 128 6.65 -11.63 4.47
N LEU A 129 7.28 -12.75 4.45
CA LEU A 129 8.27 -13.38 3.57
C LEU A 129 8.97 -12.56 2.46
N SER A 130 8.34 -11.67 1.73
CA SER A 130 8.96 -10.97 0.60
C SER A 130 8.84 -9.44 0.62
N GLN A 131 8.28 -8.87 1.67
CA GLN A 131 8.02 -7.43 1.75
C GLN A 131 9.24 -6.55 2.07
N GLY A 132 10.35 -7.13 2.49
CA GLY A 132 11.57 -6.38 2.80
C GLY A 132 12.16 -5.58 1.63
N ASN A 133 11.69 -5.82 0.41
CA ASN A 133 12.21 -5.20 -0.80
C ASN A 133 11.41 -4.00 -1.32
N ASN A 134 10.23 -3.73 -0.77
CA ASN A 134 9.31 -2.70 -1.27
C ASN A 134 9.00 -1.64 -0.22
N VAL A 135 9.97 -1.24 0.57
CA VAL A 135 9.81 -0.16 1.56
C VAL A 135 9.73 1.16 0.83
N GLY A 136 8.50 1.53 0.47
CA GLY A 136 8.15 2.76 -0.23
C GLY A 136 7.94 3.95 0.70
N ARG A 137 7.43 5.03 0.12
CA ARG A 137 7.05 6.26 0.85
C ARG A 137 5.57 6.33 1.19
N SER A 138 4.79 5.36 0.73
CA SER A 138 3.36 5.31 1.02
C SER A 138 3.09 4.84 2.45
N VAL A 139 2.08 5.41 3.08
CA VAL A 139 1.63 5.04 4.44
C VAL A 139 0.81 3.77 4.39
N SER A 140 0.96 2.90 5.39
CA SER A 140 0.11 1.73 5.58
C SER A 140 -1.23 2.12 6.20
N TYR A 141 -2.30 1.96 5.43
CA TYR A 141 -3.67 2.23 5.88
C TYR A 141 -4.21 1.15 6.83
N SER A 142 -3.55 0.01 6.92
CA SER A 142 -3.89 -1.01 7.92
C SER A 142 -3.69 -0.53 9.37
N LEU A 143 -2.90 0.55 9.56
CA LEU A 143 -2.72 1.23 10.85
C LEU A 143 -3.69 2.39 11.09
N LEU A 144 -4.48 2.80 10.08
CA LEU A 144 -5.35 3.96 10.10
C LEU A 144 -6.83 3.55 10.12
N PRO A 145 -7.45 3.41 11.30
CA PRO A 145 -8.85 3.00 11.41
C PRO A 145 -9.80 4.08 10.94
N SER A 146 -10.91 3.66 10.38
CA SER A 146 -11.97 4.54 9.86
C SER A 146 -12.65 5.38 10.94
N GLU A 147 -12.62 4.93 12.18
CA GLU A 147 -13.33 5.56 13.32
C GLU A 147 -12.75 6.94 13.70
N LEU A 148 -11.48 7.21 13.37
CA LEU A 148 -10.82 8.48 13.69
C LEU A 148 -11.20 9.63 12.75
N VAL A 149 -11.76 9.31 11.60
CA VAL A 149 -11.88 10.22 10.47
C VAL A 149 -13.09 11.15 10.62
N SER A 150 -12.89 12.45 10.39
CA SER A 150 -13.93 13.45 10.15
C SER A 150 -14.24 13.56 8.66
N SER A 151 -13.22 13.65 7.83
CA SER A 151 -13.31 13.63 6.38
C SER A 151 -11.97 13.20 5.76
N VAL A 152 -12.00 12.82 4.50
CA VAL A 152 -10.80 12.60 3.70
C VAL A 152 -10.86 13.45 2.45
N GLU A 153 -9.83 14.22 2.21
CA GLU A 153 -9.66 15.04 1.03
C GLU A 153 -8.61 14.45 0.10
N VAL A 154 -8.96 14.26 -1.17
CA VAL A 154 -8.04 13.77 -2.19
C VAL A 154 -7.78 14.89 -3.19
N ASN A 155 -6.65 15.56 -3.02
CA ASN A 155 -6.17 16.63 -3.88
C ASN A 155 -5.51 16.04 -5.13
N LYS A 156 -6.16 16.14 -6.30
CA LYS A 156 -5.67 15.61 -7.57
C LYS A 156 -4.86 16.63 -8.38
N SER A 157 -4.98 17.91 -8.07
CA SER A 157 -4.10 18.96 -8.60
C SER A 157 -3.30 19.60 -7.45
N SER A 158 -2.05 19.92 -7.71
CA SER A 158 -1.15 20.50 -6.70
C SER A 158 -1.39 22.01 -6.53
N GLN A 159 -1.10 22.48 -5.33
CA GLN A 159 -1.06 23.89 -4.95
C GLN A 159 0.27 24.17 -4.23
N ALA A 160 0.80 25.39 -4.30
CA ALA A 160 2.07 25.71 -3.68
C ALA A 160 2.06 25.56 -2.13
N LYS A 161 0.91 25.74 -1.50
CA LYS A 161 0.72 25.56 -0.06
C LYS A 161 0.72 24.10 0.40
N LEU A 162 0.42 23.14 -0.50
CA LEU A 162 0.47 21.72 -0.15
C LEU A 162 1.92 21.25 -0.01
N GLN A 163 2.16 20.37 0.96
CA GLN A 163 3.45 19.72 1.13
C GLN A 163 3.84 18.98 -0.14
N ASP A 164 5.12 19.07 -0.52
CA ASP A 164 5.69 18.29 -1.62
C ASP A 164 5.79 16.79 -1.27
N GLY A 165 5.85 15.93 -2.30
CA GLY A 165 5.89 14.47 -2.15
C GLY A 165 4.76 13.74 -2.89
N GLY A 166 3.66 14.43 -3.22
CA GLY A 166 2.52 13.89 -3.94
C GLY A 166 2.59 14.15 -5.45
N THR A 167 3.39 13.40 -6.19
CA THR A 167 3.50 13.57 -7.66
C THR A 167 2.16 13.38 -8.37
N THR A 168 1.35 12.44 -7.93
CA THR A 168 0.04 12.13 -8.54
C THR A 168 -1.14 12.73 -7.78
N GLY A 169 -0.89 13.24 -6.59
CA GLY A 169 -1.84 13.87 -5.70
C GLY A 169 -1.59 13.58 -4.23
N THR A 170 -2.39 14.20 -3.38
CA THR A 170 -2.27 14.10 -1.92
C THR A 170 -3.60 13.68 -1.31
N VAL A 171 -3.57 12.66 -0.46
CA VAL A 171 -4.69 12.26 0.40
C VAL A 171 -4.46 12.88 1.77
N ASN A 172 -5.37 13.71 2.25
CA ASN A 172 -5.33 14.30 3.58
C ASN A 172 -6.49 13.77 4.42
N ILE A 173 -6.17 13.02 5.45
CA ILE A 173 -7.14 12.50 6.43
C ILE A 173 -7.32 13.56 7.51
N ILE A 174 -8.54 14.03 7.70
CA ILE A 174 -8.89 15.04 8.68
C ILE A 174 -9.52 14.35 9.88
N THR A 175 -8.98 14.59 11.07
CA THR A 175 -9.50 14.03 12.32
C THR A 175 -10.57 14.93 12.92
N ARG A 176 -11.29 14.44 13.93
CA ARG A 176 -12.30 15.21 14.65
C ARG A 176 -11.65 16.04 15.74
N THR A 177 -12.11 17.29 15.91
CA THR A 177 -11.66 18.17 17.00
C THR A 177 -12.75 18.45 18.00
N PRO A 178 -12.41 18.70 19.28
CA PRO A 178 -13.39 18.84 20.38
C PRO A 178 -14.43 19.92 20.18
N LEU A 179 -14.01 21.11 19.74
CA LEU A 179 -14.88 22.28 19.67
C LEU A 179 -15.86 22.25 18.48
N GLN A 180 -15.64 21.34 17.50
CA GLN A 180 -16.53 21.13 16.36
C GLN A 180 -17.85 20.42 16.71
N PHE A 181 -17.93 19.74 17.85
CA PHE A 181 -19.16 19.05 18.25
C PHE A 181 -20.26 20.03 18.62
N SER A 182 -21.52 19.76 18.21
CA SER A 182 -22.66 20.63 18.50
C SER A 182 -23.07 20.66 19.98
N LYS A 183 -22.88 19.52 20.69
CA LYS A 183 -23.25 19.36 22.10
C LYS A 183 -22.05 19.56 23.03
N GLN A 184 -22.29 19.99 24.27
CA GLN A 184 -21.26 20.05 25.31
C GLN A 184 -20.66 18.67 25.63
N ILE A 185 -21.51 17.64 25.65
CA ILE A 185 -21.08 16.24 25.80
C ILE A 185 -21.59 15.46 24.63
N SER A 186 -20.73 14.73 23.99
CA SER A 186 -21.06 13.75 22.96
C SER A 186 -20.34 12.44 23.25
N ALA A 187 -21.04 11.34 23.10
CA ALA A 187 -20.47 10.01 23.27
C ALA A 187 -20.95 9.09 22.15
N GLU A 188 -20.04 8.34 21.58
CA GLU A 188 -20.34 7.32 20.58
C GLU A 188 -19.68 6.01 21.02
N ALA A 189 -20.36 4.91 20.82
CA ALA A 189 -19.82 3.57 21.07
C ALA A 189 -20.26 2.62 19.96
N SER A 190 -19.37 1.73 19.57
CA SER A 190 -19.67 0.64 18.64
C SER A 190 -19.21 -0.68 19.24
N VAL A 191 -20.08 -1.68 19.14
CA VAL A 191 -19.80 -3.06 19.53
C VAL A 191 -20.20 -3.94 18.37
N GLY A 192 -19.27 -4.77 17.90
CA GLY A 192 -19.52 -5.59 16.73
C GLY A 192 -18.72 -6.86 16.72
N ALA A 193 -18.96 -7.64 15.68
CA ALA A 193 -18.22 -8.85 15.38
C ALA A 193 -17.99 -8.97 13.86
N VAL A 194 -16.87 -9.57 13.49
CA VAL A 194 -16.56 -9.96 12.13
C VAL A 194 -16.54 -11.47 12.01
N ARG A 195 -17.24 -11.99 11.03
CA ARG A 195 -17.22 -13.40 10.62
C ARG A 195 -16.38 -13.53 9.35
N SER A 196 -15.28 -14.25 9.42
CA SER A 196 -14.46 -14.66 8.26
C SER A 196 -14.90 -16.08 7.86
N ASP A 197 -15.51 -16.25 6.68
CA ASP A 197 -16.08 -17.54 6.28
C ASP A 197 -15.02 -18.61 6.03
N GLN A 198 -13.90 -18.22 5.37
CA GLN A 198 -12.83 -19.14 5.06
C GLN A 198 -12.01 -19.54 6.28
N ALA A 199 -11.75 -18.60 7.21
CA ALA A 199 -11.10 -18.88 8.49
C ALA A 199 -12.00 -19.60 9.50
N ASP A 200 -13.31 -19.63 9.24
CA ASP A 200 -14.35 -20.18 10.13
C ASP A 200 -14.34 -19.55 11.53
N SER A 201 -14.01 -18.26 11.63
CA SER A 201 -13.89 -17.54 12.91
C SER A 201 -14.92 -16.41 13.03
N THR A 202 -15.20 -16.02 14.25
CA THR A 202 -16.00 -14.83 14.58
C THR A 202 -15.30 -14.08 15.69
N ASP A 203 -14.88 -12.85 15.39
CA ASP A 203 -14.00 -12.06 16.24
C ASP A 203 -14.63 -10.72 16.61
N PRO A 204 -14.33 -10.17 17.80
CA PRO A 204 -14.94 -8.95 18.30
C PRO A 204 -14.32 -7.68 17.75
N GLN A 205 -15.12 -6.62 17.69
CA GLN A 205 -14.69 -5.26 17.39
C GLN A 205 -15.36 -4.26 18.32
N TYR A 206 -14.59 -3.29 18.81
CA TYR A 206 -15.09 -2.25 19.71
C TYR A 206 -14.50 -0.90 19.31
N SER A 207 -15.32 0.15 19.39
CA SER A 207 -14.79 1.53 19.35
C SER A 207 -15.60 2.43 20.25
N GLY A 208 -14.98 3.50 20.72
CA GLY A 208 -15.63 4.50 21.57
C GLY A 208 -15.04 5.88 21.34
N LEU A 209 -15.90 6.87 21.46
CA LEU A 209 -15.57 8.29 21.43
C LEU A 209 -16.28 8.99 22.58
N PHE A 210 -15.55 9.84 23.26
CA PHE A 210 -16.10 10.77 24.24
C PHE A 210 -15.58 12.17 23.96
N ASN A 211 -16.47 13.11 23.84
CA ASN A 211 -16.16 14.53 23.69
C ASN A 211 -16.82 15.36 24.76
N TYR A 212 -16.03 16.25 25.34
CA TYR A 212 -16.51 17.31 26.23
C TYR A 212 -16.02 18.66 25.74
N LYS A 213 -16.91 19.66 25.73
CA LYS A 213 -16.54 21.06 25.60
C LYS A 213 -17.31 21.91 26.60
N ASN A 214 -16.69 23.00 27.02
CA ASN A 214 -17.36 23.93 27.95
C ASN A 214 -18.48 24.74 27.25
N ALA A 215 -19.34 25.37 28.03
CA ALA A 215 -20.50 26.14 27.52
C ALA A 215 -20.09 27.29 26.60
N ASP A 216 -18.93 27.90 26.88
CA ASP A 216 -18.44 29.08 26.13
C ASP A 216 -17.69 28.67 24.87
N ASN A 217 -17.61 27.36 24.55
CA ASN A 217 -16.88 26.83 23.40
C ASN A 217 -15.39 27.25 23.31
N THR A 218 -14.76 27.44 24.49
CA THR A 218 -13.35 27.89 24.60
C THR A 218 -12.40 26.78 24.99
N PHE A 219 -12.89 25.65 25.51
CA PHE A 219 -12.08 24.49 25.87
C PHE A 219 -12.82 23.19 25.58
N GLY A 220 -12.09 22.22 25.04
CA GLY A 220 -12.65 20.92 24.75
C GLY A 220 -11.63 19.80 24.84
N VAL A 221 -12.12 18.59 25.08
CA VAL A 221 -11.35 17.34 25.14
C VAL A 221 -12.06 16.27 24.35
N LEU A 222 -11.37 15.63 23.42
CA LEU A 222 -11.81 14.45 22.68
C LEU A 222 -10.92 13.27 23.04
N VAL A 223 -11.55 12.12 23.33
CA VAL A 223 -10.88 10.84 23.53
C VAL A 223 -11.56 9.81 22.66
N GLN A 224 -10.80 9.12 21.84
CA GLN A 224 -11.25 7.99 21.01
C GLN A 224 -10.38 6.77 21.26
N GLY A 225 -11.00 5.59 21.21
CA GLY A 225 -10.28 4.33 21.30
C GLY A 225 -10.96 3.26 20.44
N PHE A 226 -10.16 2.30 19.98
CA PHE A 226 -10.64 1.18 19.18
C PHE A 226 -9.87 -0.09 19.48
N TYR A 227 -10.53 -1.21 19.24
CA TYR A 227 -10.00 -2.56 19.26
C TYR A 227 -10.70 -3.40 18.19
N GLN A 228 -9.91 -4.10 17.38
CA GLN A 228 -10.41 -4.97 16.32
C GLN A 228 -9.57 -6.23 16.27
N LYS A 229 -10.21 -7.39 16.28
CA LYS A 229 -9.57 -8.67 16.02
C LYS A 229 -10.16 -9.31 14.78
N ARG A 230 -9.35 -10.00 13.99
CA ARG A 230 -9.77 -10.82 12.83
C ARG A 230 -8.84 -12.00 12.66
N GLU A 231 -9.44 -13.16 12.42
CA GLU A 231 -8.73 -14.33 11.92
C GLU A 231 -8.93 -14.40 10.41
N LEU A 232 -7.84 -14.56 9.67
CA LEU A 232 -7.82 -14.60 8.23
C LEU A 232 -7.20 -15.92 7.74
N ARG A 233 -7.73 -16.46 6.65
CA ARG A 233 -7.20 -17.64 5.98
C ARG A 233 -7.14 -17.39 4.48
N ARG A 234 -5.98 -17.64 3.90
CA ARG A 234 -5.73 -17.58 2.46
C ARG A 234 -5.36 -18.98 1.98
N GLU A 235 -5.93 -19.39 0.90
CA GLU A 235 -5.71 -20.68 0.27
C GLU A 235 -5.19 -20.46 -1.14
N ALA A 236 -4.15 -21.21 -1.53
CA ALA A 236 -3.49 -20.95 -2.79
C ALA A 236 -2.90 -22.20 -3.44
N GLN A 237 -2.70 -22.07 -4.74
CA GLN A 237 -1.62 -22.73 -5.43
C GLN A 237 -0.56 -21.69 -5.79
N GLU A 238 0.68 -21.91 -5.34
CA GLU A 238 1.81 -21.02 -5.58
C GLU A 238 2.92 -21.72 -6.35
N ILE A 239 3.75 -20.95 -7.06
CA ILE A 239 4.96 -21.41 -7.74
C ILE A 239 6.13 -20.59 -7.18
N PRO A 240 6.58 -20.85 -5.93
CA PRO A 240 7.68 -20.13 -5.32
C PRO A 240 8.96 -20.23 -6.15
N GLY A 241 9.69 -19.12 -6.25
CA GLY A 241 10.85 -19.02 -7.11
C GLY A 241 10.54 -19.01 -8.62
N GLY A 242 9.26 -19.07 -9.01
CA GLY A 242 8.82 -18.99 -10.39
C GLY A 242 9.24 -20.19 -11.26
N PHE A 243 9.49 -19.90 -12.54
CA PHE A 243 9.97 -20.89 -13.51
C PHE A 243 11.48 -20.77 -13.70
N THR A 244 12.15 -21.92 -13.82
CA THR A 244 13.58 -22.01 -14.10
C THR A 244 13.80 -22.63 -15.49
N LYS A 245 14.93 -22.33 -16.14
CA LYS A 245 15.26 -22.90 -17.46
C LYS A 245 16.22 -24.08 -17.31
N ILE A 246 16.03 -25.10 -18.14
CA ILE A 246 16.97 -26.20 -18.27
C ILE A 246 18.20 -25.69 -19.03
N ALA A 247 19.36 -25.78 -18.41
CA ALA A 247 20.64 -25.40 -18.99
C ALA A 247 21.27 -26.55 -19.79
N ALA A 248 22.13 -26.23 -20.73
CA ALA A 248 22.91 -27.26 -21.47
C ALA A 248 23.84 -28.09 -20.55
N THR A 249 24.14 -27.59 -19.37
CA THR A 249 24.96 -28.27 -18.34
C THR A 249 24.15 -29.15 -17.39
N ASP A 250 22.82 -29.07 -17.42
CA ASP A 250 21.97 -29.89 -16.56
C ASP A 250 22.02 -31.36 -17.01
N PRO A 251 21.97 -32.33 -16.10
CA PRO A 251 22.06 -33.76 -16.45
C PRO A 251 21.03 -34.22 -17.49
N VAL A 252 19.82 -33.72 -17.46
CA VAL A 252 18.75 -34.07 -18.42
C VAL A 252 19.11 -33.67 -19.85
N ALA A 253 19.93 -32.63 -20.04
CA ALA A 253 20.31 -32.16 -21.38
C ALA A 253 21.11 -33.20 -22.17
N ALA A 254 21.79 -34.12 -21.50
CA ALA A 254 22.55 -35.21 -22.14
C ALA A 254 21.63 -36.26 -22.82
N THR A 255 20.43 -36.45 -22.26
CA THR A 255 19.45 -37.45 -22.77
C THR A 255 18.32 -36.80 -23.56
N ASN A 256 17.97 -35.57 -23.21
CA ASN A 256 16.85 -34.80 -23.80
C ASN A 256 17.33 -33.40 -24.22
N PRO A 257 18.17 -33.29 -25.29
CA PRO A 257 18.72 -31.98 -25.71
C PRO A 257 17.63 -31.03 -26.24
N ASP A 258 16.45 -31.53 -26.58
CA ASP A 258 15.26 -30.76 -26.95
C ASP A 258 14.68 -29.93 -25.79
N LEU A 259 15.03 -30.28 -24.54
CA LEU A 259 14.61 -29.52 -23.33
C LEU A 259 15.55 -28.36 -22.97
N ILE A 260 16.69 -28.20 -23.64
CA ILE A 260 17.61 -27.09 -23.36
C ILE A 260 16.92 -25.75 -23.64
N GLY A 261 16.93 -24.86 -22.67
CA GLY A 261 16.26 -23.55 -22.73
C GLY A 261 14.77 -23.56 -22.42
N VAL A 262 14.16 -24.74 -22.23
CA VAL A 262 12.76 -24.88 -21.86
C VAL A 262 12.57 -24.47 -20.39
N SER A 263 11.51 -23.70 -20.12
CA SER A 263 11.12 -23.27 -18.78
C SER A 263 10.30 -24.36 -18.09
N VAL A 264 10.61 -24.62 -16.83
CA VAL A 264 9.91 -25.59 -15.97
C VAL A 264 9.50 -24.94 -14.65
N PRO A 265 8.38 -25.32 -14.03
CA PRO A 265 8.02 -24.79 -12.72
C PRO A 265 9.10 -25.17 -11.71
N GLY A 266 9.59 -24.19 -10.95
CA GLY A 266 10.58 -24.40 -9.89
C GLY A 266 9.98 -25.28 -8.79
N LEU A 267 8.94 -24.76 -8.16
CA LEU A 267 8.14 -25.41 -7.12
C LEU A 267 6.67 -25.31 -7.49
N LEU A 268 5.88 -26.34 -7.22
CA LEU A 268 4.41 -26.30 -7.34
C LEU A 268 3.82 -26.58 -5.97
N GLY A 269 3.18 -25.58 -5.36
CA GLY A 269 2.81 -25.58 -3.95
C GLY A 269 1.30 -25.60 -3.68
N SER A 270 0.93 -26.33 -2.62
CA SER A 270 -0.36 -26.29 -1.93
C SER A 270 -0.19 -25.43 -0.70
N THR A 271 -0.64 -24.17 -0.78
CA THR A 271 -0.32 -23.16 0.24
C THR A 271 -1.53 -22.84 1.10
N LEU A 272 -1.36 -23.01 2.42
CA LEU A 272 -2.31 -22.58 3.43
C LEU A 272 -1.66 -21.53 4.34
N PHE A 273 -2.19 -20.32 4.29
CA PHE A 273 -1.74 -19.21 5.11
C PHE A 273 -2.84 -18.77 6.06
N GLU A 274 -2.55 -18.73 7.36
CA GLU A 274 -3.45 -18.25 8.40
C GLU A 274 -2.79 -17.10 9.15
N GLN A 275 -3.59 -16.11 9.53
CA GLN A 275 -3.12 -14.93 10.24
C GLN A 275 -4.16 -14.45 11.24
N THR A 276 -3.71 -14.15 12.45
CA THR A 276 -4.46 -13.37 13.44
C THR A 276 -4.03 -11.92 13.32
N ARG A 277 -4.97 -11.03 13.06
CA ARG A 277 -4.78 -9.57 13.09
C ARG A 277 -5.50 -8.98 14.28
N GLU A 278 -4.75 -8.35 15.16
CA GLU A 278 -5.27 -7.60 16.30
C GLU A 278 -4.79 -6.15 16.18
N ARG A 279 -5.73 -5.21 16.06
CA ARG A 279 -5.45 -3.80 15.97
C ARG A 279 -6.10 -3.05 17.12
N LYS A 280 -5.33 -2.21 17.80
CA LYS A 280 -5.75 -1.39 18.95
C LYS A 280 -5.08 -0.04 18.92
N GLY A 281 -5.76 0.97 19.44
CA GLY A 281 -5.20 2.31 19.50
C GLY A 281 -6.19 3.37 19.92
N GLY A 282 -5.77 4.63 19.78
CA GLY A 282 -6.63 5.75 20.14
C GLY A 282 -6.03 7.11 19.79
N LEU A 283 -6.87 8.11 19.91
CA LEU A 283 -6.58 9.53 19.70
C LEU A 283 -7.07 10.31 20.92
N VAL A 284 -6.26 11.24 21.37
CA VAL A 284 -6.65 12.26 22.36
C VAL A 284 -6.34 13.62 21.76
N THR A 285 -7.32 14.53 21.77
CA THR A 285 -7.17 15.92 21.34
C THR A 285 -7.65 16.86 22.41
N LEU A 286 -6.83 17.82 22.77
CA LEU A 286 -7.16 18.96 23.63
C LEU A 286 -7.22 20.20 22.75
N GLU A 287 -8.28 20.97 22.86
CA GLU A 287 -8.45 22.22 22.11
C GLU A 287 -8.80 23.35 23.07
N TRP A 288 -8.11 24.49 22.93
CA TRP A 288 -8.26 25.63 23.79
C TRP A 288 -8.22 26.96 23.03
N LYS A 289 -9.21 27.80 23.28
CA LYS A 289 -9.29 29.19 22.80
C LYS A 289 -8.99 30.15 23.97
N PRO A 290 -7.73 30.53 24.22
CA PRO A 290 -7.39 31.43 25.26
C PRO A 290 -7.93 32.85 25.06
N ILE A 291 -8.12 33.23 23.81
CA ILE A 291 -8.77 34.45 23.32
C ILE A 291 -9.58 34.13 22.08
N ASP A 292 -10.54 34.97 21.72
CA ASP A 292 -11.49 34.66 20.64
C ASP A 292 -10.84 34.39 19.27
N ASN A 293 -9.70 34.99 19.02
CA ASN A 293 -8.98 34.89 17.74
C ASN A 293 -7.77 33.96 17.76
N LEU A 294 -7.57 33.14 18.80
CA LEU A 294 -6.49 32.14 18.88
C LEU A 294 -7.04 30.80 19.34
N THR A 295 -6.85 29.77 18.53
CA THR A 295 -7.16 28.38 18.86
C THR A 295 -5.84 27.59 18.96
N LEU A 296 -5.67 26.86 20.05
CA LEU A 296 -4.54 25.97 20.28
C LEU A 296 -5.08 24.55 20.36
N ALA A 297 -4.41 23.60 19.68
CA ALA A 297 -4.73 22.18 19.78
C ALA A 297 -3.47 21.35 20.08
N LEU A 298 -3.64 20.32 20.89
CA LEU A 298 -2.63 19.29 21.15
C LEU A 298 -3.27 17.92 20.91
N SER A 299 -2.74 17.21 19.94
CA SER A 299 -3.23 15.89 19.56
C SER A 299 -2.17 14.81 19.76
N GLY A 300 -2.58 13.65 20.25
CA GLY A 300 -1.73 12.47 20.38
C GLY A 300 -2.45 11.22 19.89
N PHE A 301 -1.85 10.50 19.00
CA PHE A 301 -2.38 9.29 18.37
C PHE A 301 -1.43 8.11 18.51
N THR A 302 -1.97 6.91 18.65
CA THR A 302 -1.23 5.66 18.53
C THR A 302 -2.12 4.57 17.94
N SER A 303 -1.55 3.74 17.09
CA SER A 303 -2.17 2.52 16.55
C SER A 303 -1.13 1.42 16.48
N GLU A 304 -1.50 0.23 16.92
CA GLU A 304 -0.67 -0.97 16.91
C GLU A 304 -1.44 -2.10 16.24
N LEU A 305 -0.78 -2.81 15.33
CA LEU A 305 -1.25 -4.01 14.65
C LEU A 305 -0.34 -5.17 15.00
N GLU A 306 -0.88 -6.20 15.62
CA GLU A 306 -0.25 -7.52 15.72
C GLU A 306 -0.79 -8.40 14.58
N ALA A 307 0.12 -9.07 13.84
CA ALA A 307 -0.20 -9.79 12.61
C ALA A 307 0.51 -11.16 12.57
N ASN A 308 0.40 -11.91 13.66
CA ASN A 308 1.02 -13.22 13.79
C ASN A 308 0.45 -14.18 12.75
N ASN A 309 1.34 -14.90 12.05
CA ASN A 309 0.93 -15.71 10.91
C ASN A 309 1.63 -17.06 10.84
N TYR A 310 0.98 -18.00 10.17
CA TYR A 310 1.50 -19.31 9.89
C TYR A 310 1.33 -19.66 8.42
N ASN A 311 2.43 -19.62 7.66
CA ASN A 311 2.51 -20.04 6.28
C ASN A 311 2.95 -21.50 6.18
N ARG A 312 2.20 -22.30 5.42
CA ARG A 312 2.49 -23.71 5.17
C ARG A 312 2.38 -23.95 3.69
N ASN A 313 3.46 -24.41 3.07
CA ASN A 313 3.51 -24.65 1.64
C ASN A 313 4.10 -26.04 1.35
N PHE A 314 3.23 -27.00 1.04
CA PHE A 314 3.62 -28.32 0.59
C PHE A 314 3.85 -28.29 -0.91
N MET A 315 5.05 -28.63 -1.39
CA MET A 315 5.49 -28.36 -2.75
C MET A 315 6.09 -29.56 -3.44
N LEU A 316 5.75 -29.73 -4.74
CA LEU A 316 6.52 -30.54 -5.67
C LEU A 316 7.76 -29.75 -6.12
N TRP A 317 8.93 -30.33 -5.97
CA TRP A 317 10.22 -29.73 -6.39
C TRP A 317 10.48 -29.95 -7.89
N GLY A 318 9.64 -29.40 -8.75
CA GLY A 318 9.62 -29.65 -10.19
C GLY A 318 10.91 -29.28 -10.92
N GLY A 319 11.52 -28.13 -10.57
CA GLY A 319 12.73 -27.62 -11.21
C GLY A 319 13.94 -28.51 -11.02
N ASN A 320 14.15 -29.04 -9.80
CA ASN A 320 15.28 -29.94 -9.51
C ASN A 320 15.17 -31.25 -10.28
N PHE A 321 13.94 -31.80 -10.34
CA PHE A 321 13.73 -33.07 -11.02
C PHE A 321 13.81 -32.92 -12.53
N ALA A 322 13.21 -31.87 -13.09
CA ALA A 322 13.29 -31.61 -14.52
C ALA A 322 14.72 -31.36 -15.03
N LYS A 323 15.61 -30.85 -14.19
CA LYS A 323 17.04 -30.66 -14.52
C LYS A 323 17.87 -31.93 -14.37
N SER A 324 17.50 -32.79 -13.39
CA SER A 324 18.31 -33.96 -13.02
C SER A 324 17.98 -35.23 -13.78
N GLN A 325 16.72 -35.41 -14.24
CA GLN A 325 16.27 -36.67 -14.89
C GLN A 325 15.32 -36.42 -16.04
N ALA A 326 15.29 -37.37 -16.97
CA ALA A 326 14.38 -37.34 -18.12
C ALA A 326 12.93 -37.54 -17.69
N PRO A 327 11.98 -36.74 -18.21
CA PRO A 327 10.56 -37.05 -18.08
C PRO A 327 10.21 -38.34 -18.83
N ASN A 328 9.12 -39.00 -18.40
CA ASN A 328 8.57 -40.12 -19.12
C ASN A 328 8.14 -39.72 -20.55
N PRO A 329 8.15 -40.61 -21.52
CA PRO A 329 7.65 -40.34 -22.88
C PRO A 329 6.23 -39.79 -22.88
N GLY A 330 5.94 -38.82 -23.75
CA GLY A 330 4.63 -38.16 -23.84
C GLY A 330 4.56 -36.78 -23.15
N TYR A 331 5.69 -36.25 -22.66
CA TYR A 331 5.75 -34.85 -22.19
C TYR A 331 5.47 -33.87 -23.34
N THR A 332 5.02 -32.67 -22.97
CA THR A 332 4.70 -31.61 -23.96
C THR A 332 5.37 -30.28 -23.57
N VAL A 333 5.90 -29.62 -24.59
CA VAL A 333 6.44 -28.27 -24.50
C VAL A 333 5.56 -27.33 -25.33
N THR A 334 5.02 -26.30 -24.70
CA THR A 334 4.21 -25.27 -25.36
C THR A 334 4.77 -23.91 -25.02
N ASP A 335 5.00 -23.07 -26.04
CA ASP A 335 5.56 -21.71 -25.87
C ASP A 335 6.85 -21.68 -25.03
N GLY A 336 7.72 -22.69 -25.20
CA GLY A 336 8.97 -22.79 -24.45
C GLY A 336 8.83 -23.20 -22.99
N VAL A 337 7.65 -23.69 -22.59
CA VAL A 337 7.34 -24.19 -21.25
C VAL A 337 7.06 -25.67 -21.30
N LEU A 338 7.63 -26.47 -20.39
CA LEU A 338 7.28 -27.88 -20.19
C LEU A 338 5.92 -27.96 -19.49
N THR A 339 4.86 -27.93 -20.29
CA THR A 339 3.48 -27.80 -19.80
C THR A 339 2.90 -29.11 -19.26
N ASN A 340 3.41 -30.25 -19.69
CA ASN A 340 2.98 -31.55 -19.16
C ASN A 340 4.18 -32.48 -19.02
N ALA A 341 4.37 -33.04 -17.84
CA ALA A 341 5.44 -34.00 -17.58
C ALA A 341 5.04 -35.00 -16.48
N THR A 342 5.52 -36.21 -16.61
CA THR A 342 5.48 -37.26 -15.56
C THR A 342 6.88 -37.81 -15.37
N TYR A 343 7.20 -38.12 -14.11
CA TYR A 343 8.51 -38.66 -13.71
C TYR A 343 8.30 -39.97 -12.94
N ALA A 344 9.08 -40.96 -13.25
CA ALA A 344 9.13 -42.19 -12.47
C ALA A 344 9.79 -41.94 -11.11
N GLY A 345 9.38 -42.72 -10.10
CA GLY A 345 10.04 -42.69 -8.81
C GLY A 345 11.46 -43.26 -8.90
N VAL A 346 12.42 -42.59 -8.23
CA VAL A 346 13.80 -43.07 -8.15
C VAL A 346 14.15 -43.26 -6.67
N PRO A 347 14.59 -44.46 -6.25
CA PRO A 347 14.99 -44.72 -4.86
C PRO A 347 16.04 -43.71 -4.37
N GLY A 348 15.83 -43.16 -3.17
CA GLY A 348 16.71 -42.14 -2.59
C GLY A 348 16.47 -40.74 -3.07
N THR A 349 15.51 -40.50 -3.97
CA THR A 349 15.15 -39.15 -4.46
C THR A 349 13.87 -38.68 -3.80
N ASN A 350 13.89 -37.48 -3.23
CA ASN A 350 12.72 -36.82 -2.66
C ASN A 350 12.08 -35.90 -3.70
N TYR A 351 10.77 -35.98 -3.85
CA TYR A 351 10.02 -35.18 -4.82
C TYR A 351 9.22 -34.05 -4.19
N ALA A 352 9.01 -34.09 -2.87
CA ALA A 352 8.33 -33.05 -2.12
C ALA A 352 9.25 -32.34 -1.14
N VAL A 353 9.06 -31.04 -1.03
CA VAL A 353 9.59 -30.19 0.04
C VAL A 353 8.42 -29.46 0.69
N TYR A 354 8.50 -29.30 2.01
CA TYR A 354 7.40 -28.73 2.75
C TYR A 354 7.90 -27.71 3.76
N ASP A 355 7.52 -26.46 3.53
CA ASP A 355 7.84 -25.32 4.39
C ASP A 355 6.71 -25.06 5.37
N MET A 356 7.07 -24.90 6.64
CA MET A 356 6.19 -24.51 7.73
C MET A 356 6.82 -23.33 8.46
N ILE A 357 6.24 -22.14 8.32
CA ILE A 357 6.85 -20.89 8.77
C ILE A 357 5.86 -20.14 9.65
N TYR A 358 6.11 -20.13 10.96
CA TYR A 358 5.36 -19.33 11.91
C TYR A 358 6.11 -18.04 12.23
N ARG A 359 5.40 -16.90 12.22
CA ARG A 359 5.96 -15.57 12.49
C ARG A 359 5.13 -14.83 13.51
N GLU A 360 5.82 -14.13 14.40
CA GLU A 360 5.26 -13.06 15.20
C GLU A 360 5.62 -11.74 14.50
N ALA A 361 4.62 -10.92 14.15
CA ALA A 361 4.81 -9.69 13.42
C ALA A 361 3.97 -8.57 14.03
N THR A 362 4.57 -7.38 14.14
CA THR A 362 3.92 -6.19 14.70
C THR A 362 4.24 -4.96 13.85
N ALA A 363 3.27 -4.05 13.78
CA ALA A 363 3.49 -2.73 13.22
C ALA A 363 2.83 -1.68 14.12
N LYS A 364 3.46 -0.52 14.24
CA LYS A 364 2.98 0.56 15.10
C LYS A 364 3.18 1.91 14.44
N THR A 365 2.22 2.81 14.63
CA THR A 365 2.36 4.23 14.29
C THR A 365 1.89 5.09 15.46
N SER A 366 2.53 6.22 15.63
CA SER A 366 2.16 7.22 16.63
C SER A 366 2.57 8.62 16.18
N TYR A 367 1.84 9.63 16.64
CA TYR A 367 2.26 11.01 16.50
C TYR A 367 1.81 11.86 17.69
N VAL A 368 2.48 12.98 17.87
CA VAL A 368 2.07 14.09 18.73
C VAL A 368 2.21 15.37 17.93
N THR A 369 1.13 16.16 17.87
CA THR A 369 1.10 17.45 17.16
C THR A 369 0.64 18.56 18.08
N PHE A 370 1.19 19.74 17.88
CA PHE A 370 0.71 21.00 18.42
C PHE A 370 0.37 21.93 17.27
N ASP A 371 -0.83 22.46 17.30
CA ASP A 371 -1.38 23.38 16.30
C ASP A 371 -1.80 24.69 16.97
N ALA A 372 -1.57 25.81 16.29
CA ALA A 372 -2.00 27.14 16.73
C ALA A 372 -2.54 27.93 15.54
N ASP A 373 -3.84 28.15 15.54
CA ASP A 373 -4.55 28.97 14.55
C ASP A 373 -4.81 30.36 15.14
N TRP A 374 -4.22 31.38 14.56
CA TRP A 374 -4.30 32.73 15.03
C TRP A 374 -4.81 33.71 13.96
N ALA A 375 -5.99 34.25 14.16
CA ALA A 375 -6.48 35.43 13.43
C ALA A 375 -5.83 36.71 14.01
N ILE A 376 -4.66 37.08 13.48
CA ILE A 376 -3.88 38.23 14.00
C ILE A 376 -4.71 39.53 13.91
N ASN A 377 -5.43 39.67 12.78
CA ASN A 377 -6.41 40.70 12.56
C ASN A 377 -7.42 40.22 11.47
N ASP A 378 -8.38 41.07 11.09
CA ASP A 378 -9.45 40.75 10.15
C ASP A 378 -8.91 40.29 8.78
N ASN A 379 -7.69 40.63 8.40
CA ASN A 379 -7.11 40.35 7.09
C ASN A 379 -5.90 39.42 7.14
N LEU A 380 -5.34 39.09 8.31
CA LEU A 380 -4.16 38.23 8.41
C LEU A 380 -4.39 37.13 9.42
N THR A 381 -4.27 35.91 8.93
CA THR A 381 -4.21 34.71 9.78
C THR A 381 -2.81 34.07 9.75
N ALA A 382 -2.46 33.42 10.84
CA ALA A 382 -1.25 32.58 10.93
C ALA A 382 -1.65 31.21 11.46
N ASN A 383 -1.10 30.16 10.87
CA ASN A 383 -1.17 28.79 11.36
C ASN A 383 0.26 28.31 11.68
N PHE A 384 0.45 27.80 12.87
CA PHE A 384 1.69 27.14 13.27
C PHE A 384 1.38 25.69 13.64
N GLN A 385 2.12 24.75 13.06
CA GLN A 385 2.04 23.33 13.42
C GLN A 385 3.44 22.79 13.68
N ALA A 386 3.61 22.04 14.74
CA ALA A 386 4.85 21.31 15.01
C ALA A 386 4.54 19.94 15.61
N GLY A 387 5.37 18.96 15.31
CA GLY A 387 5.12 17.62 15.81
C GLY A 387 6.23 16.62 15.55
N THR A 388 5.96 15.43 16.01
CA THR A 388 6.79 14.24 15.76
C THR A 388 5.91 13.05 15.47
N THR A 389 6.36 12.21 14.56
CA THR A 389 5.73 10.94 14.27
C THR A 389 6.75 9.82 14.29
N LYS A 390 6.32 8.63 14.70
CA LYS A 390 7.15 7.43 14.70
C LYS A 390 6.35 6.22 14.25
N GLY A 391 6.90 5.48 13.29
CA GLY A 391 6.43 4.17 12.85
C GLY A 391 7.45 3.10 13.16
N THR A 392 7.01 1.91 13.56
CA THR A 392 7.85 0.70 13.68
C THR A 392 7.17 -0.47 13.00
N GLY A 393 7.97 -1.34 12.38
CA GLY A 393 7.52 -2.61 11.83
C GLY A 393 8.53 -3.68 12.19
N GLU A 394 8.09 -4.76 12.81
CA GLU A 394 8.99 -5.77 13.34
C GLU A 394 8.47 -7.19 13.07
N THR A 395 9.39 -8.07 12.71
CA THR A 395 9.22 -9.52 12.79
C THR A 395 10.27 -10.03 13.81
N PRO A 396 9.98 -9.97 15.11
CA PRO A 396 10.96 -10.28 16.16
C PRO A 396 11.23 -11.77 16.28
N ARG A 397 10.35 -12.61 15.72
CA ARG A 397 10.47 -14.07 15.82
C ARG A 397 9.93 -14.75 14.56
N GLN A 398 10.73 -15.63 14.02
CA GLN A 398 10.38 -16.51 12.92
C GLN A 398 10.82 -17.93 13.25
N PHE A 399 9.94 -18.89 13.04
CA PHE A 399 10.18 -20.31 13.30
C PHE A 399 9.93 -21.07 12.00
N ILE A 400 11.00 -21.62 11.41
CA ILE A 400 10.97 -22.29 10.12
C ILE A 400 11.31 -23.77 10.29
N ALA A 401 10.48 -24.63 9.71
CA ALA A 401 10.80 -26.02 9.42
C ALA A 401 10.63 -26.26 7.93
N GLU A 402 11.67 -26.73 7.28
CA GLU A 402 11.64 -27.30 5.95
C GLU A 402 11.88 -28.79 6.04
N VAL A 403 11.00 -29.62 5.49
CA VAL A 403 11.17 -31.07 5.46
C VAL A 403 11.06 -31.60 4.03
N THR A 404 11.80 -32.67 3.71
CA THR A 404 11.69 -33.35 2.45
C THR A 404 10.93 -34.66 2.61
N LEU A 405 10.10 -35.00 1.64
CA LEU A 405 9.10 -36.07 1.67
C LEU A 405 9.01 -36.76 0.30
N GLY A 406 8.25 -37.86 0.25
CA GLY A 406 7.95 -38.55 -1.01
C GLY A 406 9.13 -39.30 -1.61
N GLN A 407 10.03 -39.81 -0.77
CA GLN A 407 11.21 -40.57 -1.22
C GLN A 407 10.83 -41.77 -2.08
N GLY A 408 11.46 -41.85 -3.25
CA GLY A 408 11.23 -42.94 -4.19
C GLY A 408 9.90 -42.91 -4.91
N GLY A 409 9.02 -41.96 -4.65
CA GLY A 409 7.76 -41.72 -5.36
C GLY A 409 7.99 -41.07 -6.73
N GLY A 410 6.97 -41.12 -7.61
CA GLY A 410 6.96 -40.38 -8.88
C GLY A 410 6.34 -39.00 -8.71
N ALA A 411 6.39 -38.19 -9.76
CA ALA A 411 5.75 -36.89 -9.81
C ALA A 411 5.13 -36.58 -11.16
N SER A 412 4.14 -35.70 -11.19
CA SER A 412 3.54 -35.23 -12.45
C SER A 412 3.03 -33.81 -12.32
N TRP A 413 2.99 -33.10 -13.44
CA TRP A 413 2.25 -31.83 -13.56
C TRP A 413 1.68 -31.62 -14.96
N ALA A 414 0.61 -30.80 -15.00
CA ALA A 414 0.08 -30.19 -16.19
C ALA A 414 -0.25 -28.73 -15.90
N THR A 415 0.48 -27.79 -16.53
CA THR A 415 0.24 -26.36 -16.37
C THR A 415 -0.73 -25.84 -17.40
N HIS A 416 -1.59 -24.89 -17.01
CA HIS A 416 -2.64 -24.32 -17.85
C HIS A 416 -2.41 -22.83 -18.14
N GLY A 417 -1.17 -22.34 -17.96
CA GLY A 417 -0.83 -20.93 -18.08
C GLY A 417 -1.50 -20.07 -16.99
N ALA A 418 -1.55 -18.77 -17.21
CA ALA A 418 -2.11 -17.80 -16.26
C ALA A 418 -3.63 -17.92 -16.06
N GLY A 419 -4.33 -18.71 -16.88
CA GLY A 419 -5.78 -18.85 -16.83
C GLY A 419 -6.31 -19.63 -15.64
N SER A 420 -5.60 -20.73 -15.25
CA SER A 420 -6.02 -21.62 -14.17
C SER A 420 -4.84 -22.32 -13.49
N PRO A 421 -5.01 -22.79 -12.24
CA PRO A 421 -3.98 -23.54 -11.52
C PRO A 421 -3.56 -24.80 -12.26
N ALA A 422 -2.33 -25.24 -12.01
CA ALA A 422 -1.81 -26.51 -12.54
C ALA A 422 -2.47 -27.71 -11.84
N ASP A 423 -2.56 -28.82 -12.58
CA ASP A 423 -2.80 -30.13 -11.98
C ASP A 423 -1.43 -30.77 -11.68
N TRP A 424 -1.23 -31.25 -10.45
CA TRP A 424 0.04 -31.88 -10.09
C TRP A 424 -0.12 -32.91 -8.98
N SER A 425 0.82 -33.86 -8.96
CA SER A 425 0.87 -34.89 -7.94
C SER A 425 2.31 -35.26 -7.57
N VAL A 426 2.46 -35.79 -6.38
CA VAL A 426 3.70 -36.41 -5.91
C VAL A 426 3.35 -37.73 -5.26
N GLY A 427 4.14 -38.77 -5.57
CA GLY A 427 4.03 -40.10 -4.99
C GLY A 427 4.96 -40.30 -3.77
N GLY A 428 4.96 -41.53 -3.25
CA GLY A 428 5.73 -41.86 -2.05
C GLY A 428 4.98 -41.51 -0.76
N ASP A 429 5.64 -41.71 0.39
CA ASP A 429 5.08 -41.38 1.69
C ASP A 429 5.21 -39.87 1.95
N ILE A 430 4.08 -39.18 1.95
CA ILE A 430 3.99 -37.74 2.29
C ILE A 430 3.39 -37.50 3.68
N SER A 431 3.24 -38.54 4.49
CA SER A 431 2.82 -38.45 5.90
C SER A 431 3.96 -37.99 6.81
N PRO A 432 3.71 -37.66 8.08
CA PRO A 432 4.80 -37.33 9.04
C PRO A 432 5.90 -38.41 9.13
N THR A 433 5.55 -39.68 8.94
CA THR A 433 6.52 -40.80 8.94
C THR A 433 7.37 -40.87 7.70
N GLY A 434 6.95 -40.22 6.61
CA GLY A 434 7.68 -40.15 5.33
C GLY A 434 8.76 -39.06 5.28
N VAL A 435 8.94 -38.28 6.34
CA VAL A 435 10.00 -37.26 6.41
C VAL A 435 11.37 -37.93 6.35
N SER A 436 12.17 -37.54 5.36
CA SER A 436 13.49 -38.13 5.09
C SER A 436 14.64 -37.19 5.39
N SER A 437 14.41 -35.89 5.44
CA SER A 437 15.36 -34.90 5.92
C SER A 437 14.65 -33.67 6.46
N PHE A 438 15.35 -32.96 7.33
CA PHE A 438 14.93 -31.71 7.90
C PHE A 438 15.99 -30.64 7.61
N GLY A 439 15.51 -29.45 7.28
CA GLY A 439 16.31 -28.25 7.14
C GLY A 439 15.63 -27.06 7.76
N THR A 440 16.35 -26.00 7.91
CA THR A 440 15.83 -24.68 8.20
C THR A 440 16.65 -23.69 7.41
N TRP A 441 15.98 -22.70 6.83
CA TRP A 441 16.62 -21.63 6.10
C TRP A 441 16.16 -20.31 6.67
N GLY A 442 17.05 -19.32 6.77
CA GLY A 442 16.75 -17.94 7.04
C GLY A 442 15.78 -17.67 8.20
N ASN A 443 16.21 -17.77 9.45
CA ASN A 443 15.45 -17.19 10.56
C ASN A 443 15.56 -15.66 10.53
N GLN A 444 15.13 -15.05 9.42
CA GLN A 444 15.22 -13.61 9.21
C GLN A 444 14.35 -12.89 10.21
N LEU A 445 14.94 -11.92 10.88
CA LEU A 445 14.27 -10.96 11.71
C LEU A 445 14.31 -9.63 10.98
N VAL A 446 13.28 -8.84 11.11
CA VAL A 446 13.24 -7.50 10.51
C VAL A 446 12.83 -6.51 11.57
N LYS A 447 13.56 -5.42 11.64
CA LYS A 447 13.21 -4.26 12.43
C LYS A 447 13.32 -3.03 11.54
N ALA A 448 12.22 -2.36 11.33
CA ALA A 448 12.14 -1.14 10.57
C ALA A 448 11.62 0.00 11.45
N GLU A 449 12.26 1.16 11.37
CA GLU A 449 11.84 2.38 12.06
C GLU A 449 11.72 3.54 11.08
N ASP A 450 10.75 4.42 11.33
CA ASP A 450 10.42 5.62 10.55
C ASP A 450 10.11 6.76 11.52
N GLU A 451 10.88 7.82 11.53
CA GLU A 451 10.69 8.95 12.44
C GLU A 451 10.79 10.28 11.67
N GLU A 452 9.84 11.18 11.86
CA GLU A 452 9.91 12.55 11.36
C GLU A 452 9.58 13.54 12.47
N LYS A 453 10.33 14.65 12.50
CA LYS A 453 10.05 15.84 13.30
C LYS A 453 9.90 17.02 12.35
N TRP A 454 8.83 17.80 12.52
CA TRP A 454 8.56 18.91 11.63
C TRP A 454 8.08 20.15 12.38
N ALA A 455 8.20 21.29 11.68
CA ALA A 455 7.52 22.53 12.03
C ALA A 455 7.12 23.26 10.75
N THR A 456 5.89 23.79 10.73
CA THR A 456 5.37 24.63 9.66
C THR A 456 4.88 25.95 10.23
N LEU A 457 4.97 27.01 9.44
CA LEU A 457 4.41 28.32 9.76
C LEU A 457 3.83 28.92 8.49
N ASP A 458 2.53 29.04 8.46
CA ASP A 458 1.76 29.48 7.31
C ASP A 458 1.00 30.76 7.63
N PHE A 459 0.91 31.65 6.64
CA PHE A 459 0.18 32.89 6.73
C PHE A 459 -0.80 33.00 5.56
N ASN A 460 -1.98 33.56 5.82
CA ASN A 460 -2.90 33.98 4.80
C ASN A 460 -3.24 35.46 5.00
N GLN A 461 -2.95 36.28 3.98
CA GLN A 461 -3.27 37.70 3.93
C GLN A 461 -4.42 37.91 2.97
N TYR A 462 -5.57 38.28 3.47
CA TYR A 462 -6.75 38.65 2.68
C TYR A 462 -6.69 40.11 2.25
N PHE A 463 -7.31 40.41 1.08
CA PHE A 463 -7.47 41.76 0.55
C PHE A 463 -8.96 42.08 0.38
N SER A 464 -9.41 43.12 1.06
CA SER A 464 -10.84 43.52 1.11
C SER A 464 -11.17 44.66 0.17
N ASP A 465 -10.26 45.11 -0.68
CA ASP A 465 -10.39 46.32 -1.52
C ASP A 465 -11.14 46.10 -2.87
N GLY A 466 -11.85 44.97 -3.04
CA GLY A 466 -12.61 44.63 -4.21
C GLY A 466 -11.77 44.33 -5.46
N GLY A 467 -10.48 44.13 -5.32
CA GLY A 467 -9.57 43.70 -6.41
C GLY A 467 -9.69 42.21 -6.74
N VAL A 468 -9.24 41.84 -7.93
CA VAL A 468 -9.21 40.42 -8.36
C VAL A 468 -8.27 39.54 -7.51
N LEU A 469 -7.22 40.11 -6.92
CA LEU A 469 -6.35 39.43 -5.96
C LEU A 469 -7.08 39.33 -4.60
N SER A 470 -7.54 38.14 -4.23
CA SER A 470 -8.32 37.91 -3.02
C SER A 470 -7.48 37.63 -1.79
N SER A 471 -6.38 36.89 -1.94
CA SER A 471 -5.45 36.65 -0.83
C SER A 471 -4.06 36.22 -1.30
N LEU A 472 -3.10 36.27 -0.36
CA LEU A 472 -1.76 35.69 -0.51
C LEU A 472 -1.55 34.67 0.62
N ASP A 473 -1.23 33.41 0.24
CA ASP A 473 -0.77 32.38 1.14
C ASP A 473 0.75 32.29 1.05
N PHE A 474 1.45 32.28 2.17
CA PHE A 474 2.89 32.07 2.20
C PHE A 474 3.31 31.38 3.48
N GLY A 475 4.36 30.58 3.41
CA GLY A 475 4.78 29.82 4.57
C GLY A 475 6.11 29.12 4.40
N LEU A 476 6.56 28.55 5.51
CA LEU A 476 7.82 27.81 5.63
C LEU A 476 7.56 26.46 6.29
N ARG A 477 8.29 25.44 5.87
CA ARG A 477 8.33 24.11 6.51
C ARG A 477 9.76 23.66 6.70
N PHE A 478 10.04 23.08 7.86
CA PHE A 478 11.24 22.32 8.14
C PHE A 478 10.84 20.91 8.59
N ALA A 479 11.58 19.87 8.11
CA ALA A 479 11.42 18.51 8.58
C ALA A 479 12.78 17.80 8.65
N ASP A 480 12.96 16.96 9.66
CA ASP A 480 14.07 16.03 9.84
C ASP A 480 13.47 14.61 9.93
N HIS A 481 13.76 13.80 8.92
CA HIS A 481 13.20 12.48 8.75
C HIS A 481 14.32 11.42 8.72
N GLU A 482 14.09 10.30 9.39
CA GLU A 482 14.98 9.15 9.43
C GLU A 482 14.21 7.86 9.19
N ARG A 483 14.71 7.03 8.26
CA ARG A 483 14.18 5.70 7.98
C ARG A 483 15.33 4.70 8.05
N GLU A 484 15.12 3.60 8.81
CA GLU A 484 16.12 2.55 9.02
C GLU A 484 15.49 1.17 8.87
N ALA A 485 16.27 0.23 8.33
CA ALA A 485 15.95 -1.19 8.30
C ALA A 485 17.14 -2.01 8.79
N LEU A 486 16.91 -2.88 9.75
CA LEU A 486 17.86 -3.85 10.29
C LEU A 486 17.39 -5.26 9.97
N SER A 487 18.34 -6.15 9.69
CA SER A 487 18.11 -7.55 9.34
C SER A 487 19.01 -8.48 10.17
N PRO A 488 18.78 -8.57 11.49
CA PRO A 488 19.42 -9.61 12.27
C PRO A 488 18.84 -10.98 11.92
N GLU A 489 19.62 -12.05 12.03
CA GLU A 489 19.17 -13.39 11.77
C GLU A 489 19.36 -14.29 13.00
N GLY A 490 18.29 -15.01 13.36
CA GLY A 490 18.33 -15.99 14.44
C GLY A 490 19.31 -17.15 14.12
N ALA A 491 19.83 -17.78 15.14
CA ALA A 491 20.60 -19.00 14.96
C ALA A 491 19.69 -20.09 14.37
N SER A 492 20.16 -20.71 13.30
CA SER A 492 19.55 -21.96 12.85
C SER A 492 19.68 -22.99 14.00
N PRO A 493 18.59 -23.61 14.45
CA PRO A 493 18.74 -24.81 15.24
C PRO A 493 19.45 -25.84 14.36
N GLY A 494 20.31 -26.62 14.92
CA GLY A 494 20.84 -27.81 14.24
C GLY A 494 19.69 -28.74 13.82
N ASP A 495 20.00 -29.98 13.53
CA ASP A 495 18.96 -30.98 13.25
C ASP A 495 18.00 -31.10 14.44
N ILE A 496 16.79 -30.52 14.29
CA ILE A 496 15.70 -30.61 15.28
C ILE A 496 14.70 -31.73 14.95
N TRP A 497 15.00 -32.59 13.97
CA TRP A 497 14.13 -33.68 13.58
C TRP A 497 13.68 -34.54 14.76
N SER A 498 14.64 -34.95 15.59
CA SER A 498 14.37 -35.75 16.80
C SER A 498 13.46 -35.02 17.83
N ALA A 499 13.46 -33.69 17.82
CA ALA A 499 12.59 -32.87 18.67
C ALA A 499 11.18 -32.71 18.10
N LEU A 500 11.01 -32.85 16.79
CA LEU A 500 9.72 -32.78 16.11
C LEU A 500 9.09 -34.14 15.91
N GLU A 501 9.86 -35.24 15.90
CA GLU A 501 9.35 -36.59 15.74
C GLU A 501 8.32 -36.90 16.84
N GLY A 502 7.10 -37.30 16.41
CA GLY A 502 5.99 -37.57 17.34
C GLY A 502 5.34 -36.33 17.97
N SER A 503 5.75 -35.12 17.58
CA SER A 503 5.12 -33.88 18.03
C SER A 503 3.70 -33.75 17.50
N ALA A 504 2.92 -32.83 18.12
CA ALA A 504 1.55 -32.55 17.72
C ALA A 504 1.45 -32.04 16.29
N THR A 505 0.60 -32.69 15.50
CA THR A 505 0.30 -32.32 14.10
C THR A 505 -1.13 -31.84 13.97
N GLY A 506 -1.39 -30.98 12.99
CA GLY A 506 -2.70 -30.61 12.48
C GLY A 506 -2.88 -31.09 11.04
N GLN A 507 -4.05 -30.82 10.47
CA GLN A 507 -4.41 -31.18 9.10
C GLN A 507 -4.97 -29.94 8.40
N TYR A 508 -4.70 -29.78 7.09
CA TYR A 508 -5.37 -28.76 6.29
C TYR A 508 -6.88 -28.92 6.40
N PRO A 509 -7.65 -27.84 6.37
CA PRO A 509 -9.12 -27.91 6.43
C PRO A 509 -9.68 -28.79 5.30
N SER A 510 -10.73 -29.57 5.54
CA SER A 510 -11.33 -30.47 4.56
C SER A 510 -11.85 -29.77 3.30
N ASN A 511 -12.14 -28.46 3.39
CA ASN A 511 -12.55 -27.60 2.29
C ASN A 511 -11.39 -26.80 1.66
N PHE A 512 -10.15 -27.07 2.04
CA PHE A 512 -8.97 -26.36 1.56
C PHE A 512 -8.93 -26.28 0.03
N ALA A 513 -8.66 -25.08 -0.49
CA ALA A 513 -8.55 -24.73 -1.91
C ALA A 513 -9.78 -25.09 -2.76
N SER A 514 -10.95 -25.25 -2.15
CA SER A 514 -12.19 -25.54 -2.89
C SER A 514 -12.58 -24.43 -3.87
N GLY A 515 -12.17 -23.17 -3.58
CA GLY A 515 -12.39 -22.00 -4.44
C GLY A 515 -11.26 -21.70 -5.42
N VAL A 516 -10.12 -22.41 -5.37
CA VAL A 516 -8.93 -22.10 -6.16
C VAL A 516 -8.96 -22.76 -7.54
N GLY A 517 -9.49 -23.99 -7.63
CA GLY A 517 -9.45 -24.82 -8.84
C GLY A 517 -8.21 -25.71 -8.92
N GLY A 518 -7.99 -26.37 -10.07
CA GLY A 518 -6.89 -27.33 -10.29
C GLY A 518 -7.00 -28.60 -9.44
N THR A 519 -6.22 -29.61 -9.79
CA THR A 519 -6.12 -30.87 -9.06
C THR A 519 -4.71 -31.00 -8.48
N PHE A 520 -4.59 -30.85 -7.14
CA PHE A 520 -3.31 -30.92 -6.44
C PHE A 520 -3.52 -31.41 -5.01
N PRO A 521 -2.46 -31.81 -4.29
CA PRO A 521 -2.58 -32.32 -2.92
C PRO A 521 -3.28 -31.33 -2.00
N ARG A 522 -4.33 -31.79 -1.30
CA ARG A 522 -5.14 -30.95 -0.40
C ARG A 522 -5.23 -31.51 1.00
N ASP A 523 -5.02 -32.79 1.17
CA ASP A 523 -5.02 -33.48 2.47
C ASP A 523 -3.59 -33.50 3.02
N ILE A 524 -3.15 -32.37 3.61
CA ILE A 524 -1.77 -32.14 4.04
C ILE A 524 -1.76 -31.91 5.54
N TRP A 525 -0.88 -32.65 6.22
CA TRP A 525 -0.57 -32.45 7.64
C TRP A 525 0.39 -31.26 7.85
N TYR A 526 0.50 -30.77 9.08
CA TYR A 526 1.51 -29.81 9.49
C TYR A 526 1.83 -29.94 10.97
N TYR A 527 3.04 -29.53 11.41
CA TYR A 527 3.31 -29.34 12.84
C TYR A 527 2.53 -28.15 13.38
N THR A 528 1.96 -28.29 14.57
CA THR A 528 1.28 -27.16 15.21
C THR A 528 2.27 -26.03 15.53
N PRO A 529 1.84 -24.76 15.59
CA PRO A 529 2.71 -23.64 15.94
C PRO A 529 3.46 -23.86 17.25
N ASP A 530 2.81 -24.43 18.27
CA ASP A 530 3.41 -24.69 19.58
C ASP A 530 4.48 -25.79 19.53
N ALA A 531 4.25 -26.85 18.74
CA ALA A 531 5.25 -27.90 18.54
C ALA A 531 6.50 -27.33 17.85
N LEU A 532 6.31 -26.56 16.78
CA LEU A 532 7.38 -25.91 16.03
C LEU A 532 8.18 -24.93 16.90
N LYS A 533 7.49 -24.03 17.62
CA LYS A 533 8.10 -23.10 18.57
C LYS A 533 8.92 -23.83 19.63
N THR A 534 8.33 -24.83 20.25
CA THR A 534 8.99 -25.59 21.33
C THR A 534 10.27 -26.29 20.85
N ALA A 535 10.20 -26.95 19.69
CA ALA A 535 11.33 -27.64 19.12
C ALA A 535 12.48 -26.67 18.78
N ILE A 536 12.18 -25.54 18.14
CA ILE A 536 13.17 -24.54 17.76
C ILE A 536 13.76 -23.83 19.00
N LEU A 537 12.92 -23.38 19.93
CA LEU A 537 13.34 -22.64 21.13
C LEU A 537 14.28 -23.48 22.02
N ASN A 538 14.01 -24.77 22.14
CA ASN A 538 14.82 -25.67 22.99
C ASN A 538 16.18 -26.06 22.37
N ASN A 539 16.32 -25.85 21.04
CA ASN A 539 17.51 -26.30 20.31
C ASN A 539 18.35 -25.16 19.71
N SER A 540 17.92 -23.92 19.87
CA SER A 540 18.66 -22.75 19.34
C SER A 540 19.46 -22.07 20.43
N THR A 541 20.70 -21.71 20.12
CA THR A 541 21.65 -21.10 21.08
C THR A 541 21.49 -19.58 21.20
N TRP A 542 20.99 -18.91 20.16
CA TRP A 542 20.62 -17.52 20.17
C TRP A 542 19.35 -17.35 19.34
N LEU A 543 18.30 -16.86 19.95
CA LEU A 543 17.03 -16.81 19.29
C LEU A 543 16.59 -15.42 18.97
N TYR A 544 16.69 -14.54 19.92
CA TYR A 544 16.05 -13.23 19.78
C TYR A 544 16.54 -12.32 20.91
N GLY A 545 16.74 -11.11 20.59
CA GLY A 545 17.11 -10.05 21.53
C GLY A 545 17.48 -8.85 20.70
N ASN A 546 17.38 -7.68 21.29
CA ASN A 546 17.69 -6.39 20.68
C ASN A 546 18.82 -6.55 19.67
N ASP A 547 18.63 -6.23 18.44
CA ASP A 547 19.59 -6.19 17.33
C ASP A 547 20.55 -7.39 17.17
N GLY A 548 20.56 -8.36 18.07
CA GLY A 548 21.43 -9.54 18.04
C GLY A 548 22.93 -9.24 18.18
N PRO A 549 23.78 -10.28 18.30
CA PRO A 549 25.22 -10.09 18.21
C PRO A 549 25.63 -9.71 16.78
N THR A 550 26.64 -8.84 16.63
CA THR A 550 27.13 -8.36 15.34
C THR A 550 27.41 -9.47 14.31
N GLY A 551 27.83 -10.65 14.77
CA GLY A 551 28.04 -11.82 13.92
C GLY A 551 26.78 -12.43 13.32
N ARG A 552 25.58 -11.99 13.74
CA ARG A 552 24.28 -12.48 13.24
C ARG A 552 23.51 -11.44 12.41
N HIS A 553 24.09 -10.30 12.11
CA HIS A 553 23.49 -9.31 11.23
C HIS A 553 23.77 -9.61 9.76
N ASN A 554 22.72 -9.58 8.93
CA ASN A 554 22.84 -9.57 7.48
C ASN A 554 23.02 -8.13 7.01
N TYR A 555 24.20 -7.58 7.17
CA TYR A 555 24.50 -6.20 6.81
C TYR A 555 24.21 -5.87 5.35
N GLY A 556 24.22 -6.88 4.45
CA GLY A 556 23.83 -6.71 3.06
C GLY A 556 22.37 -6.28 2.87
N ALA A 557 21.51 -6.52 3.86
CA ALA A 557 20.09 -6.12 3.83
C ALA A 557 19.78 -4.90 4.71
N GLU A 558 20.80 -4.33 5.37
CA GLU A 558 20.62 -3.19 6.29
C GLU A 558 20.97 -1.85 5.66
N TRP A 559 20.19 -0.84 6.00
CA TRP A 559 20.39 0.52 5.50
C TRP A 559 19.72 1.56 6.39
N LYS A 560 20.19 2.81 6.26
CA LYS A 560 19.64 3.99 6.92
C LYS A 560 19.61 5.18 5.97
N VAL A 561 18.48 5.85 5.89
CA VAL A 561 18.28 7.08 5.09
C VAL A 561 17.82 8.20 5.99
N LYS A 562 18.55 9.32 6.01
CA LYS A 562 18.19 10.56 6.69
C LYS A 562 17.90 11.64 5.68
N GLU A 563 16.83 12.41 5.89
CA GLU A 563 16.40 13.48 5.00
C GLU A 563 16.11 14.75 5.79
N LYS A 564 16.80 15.83 5.45
CA LYS A 564 16.48 17.17 5.96
C LYS A 564 15.83 17.97 4.87
N ASN A 565 14.58 18.34 5.08
CA ASN A 565 13.76 19.08 4.13
C ASN A 565 13.51 20.49 4.66
N PHE A 566 13.81 21.49 3.83
CA PHE A 566 13.40 22.87 4.00
C PHE A 566 12.58 23.29 2.81
N ALA A 567 11.38 23.83 3.05
CA ALA A 567 10.54 24.35 1.98
C ALA A 567 9.97 25.72 2.34
N GLY A 568 9.77 26.56 1.32
CA GLY A 568 9.06 27.81 1.43
C GLY A 568 8.16 28.03 0.23
N TYR A 569 7.01 28.65 0.42
CA TYR A 569 6.07 28.88 -0.68
C TYR A 569 5.43 30.28 -0.64
N LEU A 570 4.98 30.67 -1.83
CA LEU A 570 4.12 31.84 -2.03
C LEU A 570 3.04 31.47 -3.05
N GLN A 571 1.78 31.75 -2.71
CA GLN A 571 0.62 31.52 -3.57
C GLN A 571 -0.28 32.73 -3.56
N ALA A 572 -0.62 33.25 -4.72
CA ALA A 572 -1.64 34.28 -4.92
C ALA A 572 -2.97 33.62 -5.30
N ASN A 573 -4.03 33.98 -4.60
CA ASN A 573 -5.40 33.55 -4.88
C ASN A 573 -6.18 34.69 -5.52
N PHE A 574 -6.99 34.33 -6.50
CA PHE A 574 -7.75 35.28 -7.30
C PHE A 574 -9.23 34.91 -7.30
N ALA A 575 -10.09 35.88 -7.27
CA ALA A 575 -11.53 35.71 -7.39
C ALA A 575 -12.11 36.80 -8.31
N GLY A 576 -12.89 36.37 -9.28
CA GLY A 576 -13.72 37.23 -10.14
C GLY A 576 -15.18 36.74 -10.10
N ASP A 577 -16.09 37.37 -10.84
CA ASP A 577 -17.52 37.09 -10.77
C ASP A 577 -17.89 35.64 -11.20
N TRP A 578 -17.18 35.10 -12.16
CA TRP A 578 -17.44 33.77 -12.74
C TRP A 578 -16.20 32.86 -12.81
N TRP A 579 -15.13 33.26 -12.15
CA TRP A 579 -13.92 32.47 -12.10
C TRP A 579 -13.15 32.72 -10.79
N SER A 580 -12.40 31.74 -10.38
CA SER A 580 -11.47 31.84 -9.25
C SER A 580 -10.24 30.96 -9.54
N GLY A 581 -9.18 31.17 -8.80
CA GLY A 581 -7.99 30.35 -9.02
C GLY A 581 -6.81 30.74 -8.14
N ASN A 582 -5.70 30.05 -8.34
CA ASN A 582 -4.44 30.38 -7.66
C ASN A 582 -3.24 30.13 -8.57
N VAL A 583 -2.17 30.86 -8.29
CA VAL A 583 -0.85 30.67 -8.88
C VAL A 583 0.18 30.74 -7.77
N GLY A 584 1.10 29.78 -7.71
CA GLY A 584 2.09 29.77 -6.67
C GLY A 584 3.40 29.10 -7.07
N LEU A 585 4.39 29.30 -6.23
CA LEU A 585 5.71 28.71 -6.32
C LEU A 585 6.08 28.12 -4.96
N ARG A 586 6.60 26.92 -4.96
CA ARG A 586 7.18 26.27 -3.79
C ARG A 586 8.66 25.99 -4.06
N TYR A 587 9.54 26.48 -3.22
CA TYR A 587 10.96 26.12 -3.19
C TYR A 587 11.15 24.98 -2.21
N VAL A 588 11.90 23.96 -2.62
CA VAL A 588 12.24 22.80 -1.78
C VAL A 588 13.73 22.53 -1.84
N ASN A 589 14.36 22.37 -0.68
CA ASN A 589 15.75 21.96 -0.51
C ASN A 589 15.79 20.71 0.36
N ILE A 590 16.30 19.62 -0.19
CA ILE A 590 16.39 18.31 0.48
C ILE A 590 17.84 17.86 0.50
N LYS A 591 18.33 17.51 1.69
CA LYS A 591 19.62 16.85 1.89
C LYS A 591 19.35 15.43 2.36
N GLN A 592 19.98 14.45 1.68
CA GLN A 592 19.88 13.04 2.02
C GLN A 592 21.26 12.52 2.43
N ASP A 593 21.33 11.86 3.57
CA ASP A 593 22.47 11.05 4.00
C ASP A 593 22.02 9.57 3.99
N ILE A 594 22.76 8.71 3.27
CA ILE A 594 22.41 7.31 3.07
C ILE A 594 23.57 6.45 3.55
N ASP A 595 23.33 5.66 4.59
CA ASP A 595 24.29 4.70 5.13
C ASP A 595 23.87 3.28 4.72
N THR A 596 24.82 2.50 4.21
CA THR A 596 24.60 1.13 3.72
C THR A 596 25.90 0.33 3.77
N TYR A 597 25.89 -0.91 3.27
CA TYR A 597 27.04 -1.81 3.27
C TYR A 597 27.29 -2.40 1.90
N LEU A 598 28.55 -2.55 1.53
CA LEU A 598 29.01 -3.21 0.32
C LEU A 598 29.74 -4.50 0.68
N ALA A 599 29.33 -5.61 0.06
CA ALA A 599 30.02 -6.90 0.22
C ALA A 599 31.45 -6.83 -0.31
N VAL A 600 32.41 -7.33 0.45
CA VAL A 600 33.83 -7.41 0.09
C VAL A 600 34.37 -8.80 0.35
N SER A 601 35.33 -9.24 -0.48
CA SER A 601 36.03 -10.52 -0.33
C SER A 601 37.37 -10.41 0.43
N ASP A 602 37.85 -9.18 0.62
CA ASP A 602 39.13 -8.91 1.30
C ASP A 602 38.86 -8.42 2.72
N ALA A 603 39.30 -9.19 3.70
CA ALA A 603 39.15 -8.84 5.11
C ALA A 603 39.86 -7.52 5.48
N ALA A 604 40.91 -7.10 4.74
CA ALA A 604 41.55 -5.81 4.96
C ALA A 604 40.68 -4.61 4.58
N ARG A 605 39.64 -4.83 3.78
CA ARG A 605 38.67 -3.81 3.36
C ARG A 605 37.35 -3.84 4.15
N ALA A 606 37.17 -4.87 4.97
CA ALA A 606 35.95 -5.04 5.73
C ALA A 606 35.96 -4.14 6.97
N ASP A 607 34.92 -3.34 7.14
CA ASP A 607 34.65 -2.59 8.39
C ASP A 607 33.88 -3.43 9.40
N VAL A 608 33.11 -4.42 8.92
CA VAL A 608 32.32 -5.34 9.74
C VAL A 608 32.20 -6.70 9.05
N SER A 609 32.15 -7.76 9.87
CA SER A 609 31.98 -9.13 9.40
C SER A 609 30.92 -9.84 10.23
N SER A 610 30.17 -10.74 9.58
CA SER A 610 29.19 -11.62 10.21
C SER A 610 29.25 -13.00 9.57
N LEU A 611 28.35 -13.91 9.98
CA LEU A 611 28.19 -15.21 9.33
C LEU A 611 27.72 -15.10 7.86
N PHE A 612 27.17 -13.95 7.47
CA PHE A 612 26.62 -13.68 6.14
C PHE A 612 27.61 -12.96 5.22
N GLY A 613 28.86 -12.78 5.63
CA GLY A 613 29.92 -12.22 4.81
C GLY A 613 30.69 -11.10 5.49
N MET A 614 31.47 -10.39 4.68
CA MET A 614 32.27 -9.23 5.06
C MET A 614 31.78 -8.00 4.32
N TRP A 615 31.64 -6.88 5.02
CA TRP A 615 31.10 -5.65 4.44
C TRP A 615 31.93 -4.43 4.78
N GLN A 616 32.00 -3.55 3.80
CA GLN A 616 32.53 -2.21 3.92
C GLN A 616 31.35 -1.23 4.07
N ARG A 617 31.39 -0.38 5.08
CA ARG A 617 30.41 0.70 5.24
C ARG A 617 30.51 1.68 4.10
N GLN A 618 29.37 2.10 3.57
CA GLN A 618 29.26 3.10 2.51
C GLN A 618 28.34 4.22 2.99
N ALA A 619 28.76 5.46 2.79
CA ALA A 619 27.97 6.65 3.07
C ALA A 619 27.85 7.50 1.80
N PHE A 620 26.62 7.86 1.44
CA PHE A 620 26.33 8.69 0.27
C PHE A 620 25.60 9.94 0.71
N GLN A 621 25.86 11.05 0.02
CA GLN A 621 25.18 12.32 0.29
C GLN A 621 24.59 12.86 -1.00
N ASN A 622 23.29 13.13 -1.00
CA ASN A 622 22.58 13.74 -2.11
C ASN A 622 22.00 15.10 -1.71
N LYS A 623 21.90 16.00 -2.65
CA LYS A 623 21.25 17.29 -2.47
C LYS A 623 20.34 17.59 -3.65
N HIS A 624 19.12 17.97 -3.35
CA HIS A 624 18.09 18.28 -4.34
C HIS A 624 17.48 19.65 -4.03
N ASP A 625 17.64 20.58 -4.97
CA ASP A 625 17.04 21.92 -4.94
C ASP A 625 16.04 22.03 -6.09
N ARG A 626 14.80 22.46 -5.81
CA ARG A 626 13.75 22.61 -6.84
C ARG A 626 12.84 23.80 -6.55
N VAL A 627 12.33 24.40 -7.61
CA VAL A 627 11.19 25.32 -7.59
C VAL A 627 10.04 24.61 -8.31
N LEU A 628 8.92 24.47 -7.63
CA LEU A 628 7.73 23.76 -8.10
C LEU A 628 6.61 24.78 -8.34
N PRO A 629 6.34 25.18 -9.58
CA PRO A 629 5.22 26.06 -9.93
C PRO A 629 3.90 25.28 -9.92
N SER A 630 2.81 25.98 -9.54
CA SER A 630 1.45 25.47 -9.66
C SER A 630 0.48 26.58 -10.05
N ALA A 631 -0.52 26.24 -10.84
CA ALA A 631 -1.61 27.12 -11.22
C ALA A 631 -2.90 26.29 -11.32
N ASN A 632 -3.98 26.79 -10.71
CA ASN A 632 -5.30 26.22 -10.79
C ASN A 632 -6.27 27.36 -11.13
N ILE A 633 -7.20 27.09 -12.04
CA ILE A 633 -8.27 28.03 -12.40
C ILE A 633 -9.59 27.28 -12.49
N LYS A 634 -10.61 27.82 -11.86
CA LYS A 634 -12.00 27.38 -11.85
C LYS A 634 -12.83 28.40 -12.59
N PHE A 635 -13.68 27.95 -13.49
CA PHE A 635 -14.67 28.76 -14.19
C PHE A 635 -16.06 28.25 -13.81
N ASP A 636 -16.86 29.10 -13.23
CA ASP A 636 -18.31 28.90 -13.04
C ASP A 636 -19.02 29.35 -14.34
N LEU A 637 -19.16 28.40 -15.30
CA LEU A 637 -19.71 28.71 -16.64
C LEU A 637 -21.19 29.07 -16.57
N ASP A 638 -21.91 28.45 -15.65
CA ASP A 638 -23.25 28.80 -15.18
C ASP A 638 -23.48 28.21 -13.76
N ASP A 639 -24.67 28.37 -13.20
CA ASP A 639 -25.04 27.92 -11.86
C ASP A 639 -24.91 26.40 -11.68
N SER A 640 -24.74 25.60 -12.72
CA SER A 640 -24.68 24.16 -12.72
C SER A 640 -23.40 23.60 -13.33
N LEU A 641 -22.64 24.38 -14.08
CA LEU A 641 -21.53 23.89 -14.88
C LEU A 641 -20.21 24.58 -14.50
N VAL A 642 -19.26 23.78 -14.05
CA VAL A 642 -17.94 24.21 -13.59
C VAL A 642 -16.84 23.57 -14.44
N LEU A 643 -15.91 24.38 -14.93
CA LEU A 643 -14.69 23.93 -15.62
C LEU A 643 -13.47 24.26 -14.73
N ARG A 644 -12.63 23.25 -14.48
CA ARG A 644 -11.35 23.43 -13.78
C ARG A 644 -10.20 23.07 -14.71
N VAL A 645 -9.15 23.88 -14.69
CA VAL A 645 -7.90 23.62 -15.41
C VAL A 645 -6.75 23.82 -14.45
N ALA A 646 -5.78 22.91 -14.45
CA ALA A 646 -4.60 22.99 -13.59
C ALA A 646 -3.34 22.63 -14.36
N ALA A 647 -2.24 23.27 -13.98
CA ALA A 647 -0.89 22.96 -14.45
C ALA A 647 0.08 23.06 -13.27
N SER A 648 0.92 22.06 -13.07
CA SER A 648 1.87 22.07 -11.96
C SER A 648 3.13 21.25 -12.26
N GLN A 649 4.20 21.55 -11.52
CA GLN A 649 5.32 20.64 -11.34
C GLN A 649 5.31 20.11 -9.92
N THR A 650 5.52 18.80 -9.78
CA THR A 650 5.54 18.08 -8.51
C THR A 650 6.75 17.16 -8.47
N GLN A 651 7.22 16.81 -7.28
CA GLN A 651 8.32 15.85 -7.13
C GLN A 651 7.99 14.80 -6.07
N THR A 652 8.59 13.62 -6.23
CA THR A 652 8.61 12.57 -5.21
C THR A 652 10.03 11.99 -5.13
N LEU A 653 10.54 11.83 -3.92
CA LEU A 653 11.84 11.20 -3.68
C LEU A 653 11.77 9.70 -3.98
N PRO A 654 12.90 9.04 -4.33
CA PRO A 654 12.96 7.60 -4.48
C PRO A 654 12.58 6.87 -3.19
N ASP A 655 12.04 5.68 -3.32
CA ASP A 655 11.73 4.82 -2.18
C ASP A 655 12.95 4.53 -1.33
N TYR A 656 12.77 4.34 -0.03
CA TYR A 656 13.87 4.15 0.90
C TYR A 656 14.68 2.90 0.61
N SER A 657 14.02 1.77 0.32
CA SER A 657 14.70 0.54 -0.10
C SER A 657 15.44 0.68 -1.42
N ALA A 658 14.92 1.53 -2.33
CA ALA A 658 15.60 1.82 -3.59
C ALA A 658 16.90 2.61 -3.39
N LEU A 659 16.96 3.49 -2.38
CA LEU A 659 18.16 4.25 -2.00
C LEU A 659 19.15 3.41 -1.19
N GLY A 660 18.67 2.47 -0.40
CA GLY A 660 19.43 1.78 0.64
C GLY A 660 20.61 0.94 0.16
N ALA A 661 20.85 0.81 -1.15
CA ALA A 661 21.93 0.03 -1.78
C ALA A 661 22.09 -1.42 -1.28
N SER A 662 21.30 -1.84 -0.30
CA SER A 662 21.24 -3.22 0.20
C SER A 662 21.02 -4.17 -0.97
N ALA A 663 21.72 -5.29 -0.97
CA ALA A 663 21.54 -6.31 -1.99
C ALA A 663 21.31 -7.68 -1.33
N TRP A 664 20.30 -8.37 -1.80
CA TRP A 664 19.98 -9.72 -1.40
C TRP A 664 19.99 -10.64 -2.61
N GLY A 665 20.23 -11.89 -2.43
CA GLY A 665 20.27 -12.89 -3.50
C GLY A 665 19.62 -14.20 -3.09
N SER A 666 18.98 -14.84 -4.07
CA SER A 666 18.53 -16.23 -3.96
C SER A 666 19.60 -17.15 -4.54
N ASP A 667 20.17 -17.99 -3.70
CA ASP A 667 21.19 -18.96 -4.10
C ASP A 667 20.65 -19.99 -5.11
N LEU A 668 19.36 -20.29 -4.99
CA LEU A 668 18.70 -21.27 -5.88
C LEU A 668 18.71 -20.82 -7.34
N ASN A 669 18.43 -19.55 -7.60
CA ASN A 669 18.25 -19.03 -8.96
C ASN A 669 19.37 -18.08 -9.40
N ARG A 670 20.31 -17.72 -8.52
CA ARG A 670 21.35 -16.70 -8.73
C ARG A 670 20.77 -15.36 -9.17
N THR A 671 19.62 -15.01 -8.61
CA THR A 671 18.95 -13.73 -8.84
C THR A 671 18.84 -12.98 -7.51
N GLY A 672 18.54 -11.69 -7.58
CA GLY A 672 18.38 -10.89 -6.36
C GLY A 672 17.80 -9.50 -6.62
N GLY A 673 17.75 -8.73 -5.56
CA GLY A 673 17.38 -7.32 -5.58
C GLY A 673 18.43 -6.47 -4.88
N GLY A 674 18.48 -5.16 -5.21
CA GLY A 674 19.39 -4.23 -4.53
C GLY A 674 19.11 -2.78 -4.87
N GLY A 675 19.41 -1.87 -3.94
CA GLY A 675 19.18 -0.45 -4.11
C GLY A 675 20.24 0.30 -4.94
N ASN A 676 19.98 1.60 -5.15
CA ASN A 676 20.88 2.53 -5.85
C ASN A 676 20.85 3.90 -5.15
N PRO A 677 21.87 4.24 -4.36
CA PRO A 677 21.90 5.49 -3.60
C PRO A 677 22.01 6.76 -4.48
N ASN A 678 22.30 6.62 -5.77
CA ASN A 678 22.47 7.74 -6.70
C ASN A 678 21.18 8.12 -7.46
N LEU A 679 20.04 7.56 -7.07
CA LEU A 679 18.76 7.88 -7.67
C LEU A 679 18.38 9.35 -7.47
N LYS A 680 17.79 9.93 -8.51
CA LYS A 680 17.23 11.28 -8.47
C LYS A 680 15.73 11.23 -8.18
N PRO A 681 15.18 12.29 -7.56
CA PRO A 681 13.74 12.43 -7.40
C PRO A 681 13.00 12.43 -8.75
N THR A 682 11.87 11.75 -8.79
CA THR A 682 10.94 11.85 -9.92
C THR A 682 10.35 13.27 -9.97
N LEU A 683 10.48 13.96 -11.08
CA LEU A 683 9.90 15.27 -11.34
C LEU A 683 8.79 15.13 -12.40
N SER A 684 7.56 15.46 -12.03
CA SER A 684 6.42 15.41 -12.96
C SER A 684 5.92 16.78 -13.36
N THR A 685 5.62 16.96 -14.65
CA THR A 685 4.82 18.07 -15.15
C THR A 685 3.41 17.56 -15.39
N ASN A 686 2.44 18.11 -14.66
CA ASN A 686 1.06 17.68 -14.64
C ASN A 686 0.16 18.71 -15.30
N LEU A 687 -0.75 18.24 -16.15
CA LEU A 687 -1.80 19.03 -16.79
C LEU A 687 -3.14 18.34 -16.52
N ASP A 688 -4.12 19.10 -16.05
CA ASP A 688 -5.46 18.64 -15.72
C ASP A 688 -6.52 19.54 -16.33
N ALA A 689 -7.62 18.93 -16.79
CA ALA A 689 -8.86 19.62 -17.14
C ALA A 689 -10.03 18.78 -16.65
N ASN A 690 -11.02 19.40 -16.01
CA ASN A 690 -12.19 18.72 -15.46
C ASN A 690 -13.44 19.57 -15.66
N LEU A 691 -14.46 18.99 -16.31
CA LEU A 691 -15.77 19.58 -16.49
C LEU A 691 -16.77 18.89 -15.57
N GLU A 692 -17.46 19.65 -14.73
CA GLU A 692 -18.41 19.18 -13.74
C GLU A 692 -19.77 19.78 -14.00
N TRP A 693 -20.79 18.94 -14.18
CA TRP A 693 -22.16 19.34 -14.36
C TRP A 693 -23.03 18.90 -13.19
N TYR A 694 -23.38 19.85 -12.34
CA TYR A 694 -24.28 19.70 -11.20
C TYR A 694 -25.74 19.88 -11.63
N PHE A 695 -26.28 18.88 -12.35
CA PHE A 695 -27.55 18.96 -13.04
C PHE A 695 -28.78 18.93 -12.13
N MET A 696 -28.61 18.57 -10.85
CA MET A 696 -29.65 18.61 -9.82
C MET A 696 -28.99 18.52 -8.43
N PRO A 697 -29.72 18.84 -7.33
CA PRO A 697 -29.20 18.61 -5.98
C PRO A 697 -28.70 17.16 -5.80
N ARG A 698 -27.47 16.95 -5.34
CA ARG A 698 -26.77 15.66 -5.19
C ARG A 698 -26.52 14.92 -6.51
N GLY A 699 -26.75 15.56 -7.67
CA GLY A 699 -26.50 14.99 -8.99
C GLY A 699 -25.25 15.59 -9.62
N LEU A 700 -24.32 14.75 -10.08
CA LEU A 700 -23.06 15.14 -10.71
C LEU A 700 -22.77 14.28 -11.93
N LEU A 701 -22.37 14.91 -13.02
CA LEU A 701 -21.61 14.29 -14.09
C LEU A 701 -20.28 15.03 -14.21
N SER A 702 -19.17 14.33 -13.99
CA SER A 702 -17.83 14.88 -14.12
C SER A 702 -17.03 14.15 -15.19
N LEU A 703 -16.34 14.92 -16.04
CA LEU A 703 -15.44 14.41 -17.07
C LEU A 703 -14.09 15.10 -16.92
N GLY A 704 -13.08 14.35 -16.53
CA GLY A 704 -11.71 14.81 -16.36
C GLY A 704 -10.76 14.18 -17.36
N ALA A 705 -9.77 14.96 -17.82
CA ALA A 705 -8.63 14.48 -18.58
C ALA A 705 -7.35 14.96 -17.91
N TYR A 706 -6.31 14.13 -17.94
CA TYR A 706 -5.01 14.47 -17.33
C TYR A 706 -3.84 13.93 -18.14
N HIS A 707 -2.71 14.62 -18.03
CA HIS A 707 -1.44 14.21 -18.59
C HIS A 707 -0.31 14.50 -17.59
N MET A 708 0.55 13.51 -17.39
CA MET A 708 1.70 13.58 -16.50
C MET A 708 2.95 13.18 -17.30
N ASP A 709 3.94 14.06 -17.39
CA ASP A 709 5.27 13.78 -17.96
C ASP A 709 6.29 13.73 -16.83
N MET A 710 6.75 12.53 -16.51
CA MET A 710 7.63 12.22 -15.38
C MET A 710 9.08 12.06 -15.87
N LYS A 711 9.95 12.92 -15.39
CA LYS A 711 11.40 12.80 -15.56
C LYS A 711 11.99 12.05 -14.37
N ASP A 712 13.03 11.27 -14.63
CA ASP A 712 13.71 10.48 -13.60
C ASP A 712 12.74 9.56 -12.82
N TYR A 713 11.67 9.04 -13.45
CA TYR A 713 10.81 8.01 -12.89
C TYR A 713 11.63 6.77 -12.53
N ILE A 714 11.27 6.10 -11.43
CA ILE A 714 12.00 4.93 -10.96
C ILE A 714 11.52 3.67 -11.70
N ALA A 715 12.38 3.14 -12.55
CA ALA A 715 12.25 1.84 -13.18
C ALA A 715 13.28 0.87 -12.58
N PHE A 716 13.36 -0.35 -13.09
CA PHE A 716 14.31 -1.36 -12.65
C PHE A 716 15.07 -1.93 -13.84
N ASP A 717 16.34 -2.26 -13.63
CA ASP A 717 17.16 -2.98 -14.61
C ASP A 717 17.94 -4.09 -13.89
N VAL A 718 18.42 -5.05 -14.63
CA VAL A 718 19.16 -6.20 -14.09
C VAL A 718 20.66 -6.00 -14.30
N VAL A 719 21.39 -5.94 -13.19
CA VAL A 719 22.85 -5.81 -13.20
C VAL A 719 23.50 -7.00 -12.50
N ASN A 720 24.67 -7.42 -12.97
CA ASN A 720 25.44 -8.46 -12.31
C ASN A 720 26.16 -7.88 -11.08
N ARG A 721 25.86 -8.42 -9.88
CA ARG A 721 26.52 -8.06 -8.62
C ARG A 721 27.17 -9.29 -7.97
N GLN A 722 28.26 -9.06 -7.26
CA GLN A 722 28.85 -10.08 -6.39
C GLN A 722 28.14 -10.08 -5.06
N LEU A 723 27.44 -11.17 -4.74
CA LEU A 723 26.78 -11.37 -3.45
C LEU A 723 27.34 -12.63 -2.78
N TYR A 724 27.28 -12.68 -1.45
CA TYR A 724 27.68 -13.85 -0.70
C TYR A 724 26.65 -14.96 -0.85
N SER A 725 27.10 -16.14 -1.23
CA SER A 725 26.28 -17.36 -1.33
C SER A 725 26.43 -18.17 -0.04
N GLU A 726 25.34 -18.46 0.64
CA GLU A 726 25.32 -19.32 1.82
C GLU A 726 25.55 -20.78 1.46
N LEU A 727 25.18 -21.21 0.26
CA LEU A 727 25.41 -22.58 -0.21
C LEU A 727 26.88 -22.89 -0.45
N THR A 728 27.64 -21.94 -0.97
CA THR A 728 29.05 -22.17 -1.35
C THR A 728 30.04 -21.51 -0.40
N ASN A 729 29.54 -20.62 0.52
CA ASN A 729 30.34 -19.79 1.41
C ASN A 729 31.37 -18.91 0.65
N GLN A 730 30.98 -18.40 -0.53
CA GLN A 730 31.82 -17.58 -1.40
C GLN A 730 31.02 -16.43 -2.03
N LEU A 731 31.73 -15.39 -2.50
CA LEU A 731 31.14 -14.39 -3.36
C LEU A 731 30.89 -14.96 -4.75
N GLU A 732 29.65 -14.88 -5.22
CA GLU A 732 29.22 -15.35 -6.52
C GLU A 732 28.47 -14.27 -7.29
N THR A 733 28.35 -14.45 -8.60
CA THR A 733 27.63 -13.49 -9.47
C THR A 733 26.15 -13.78 -9.47
N TYR A 734 25.35 -12.77 -9.13
CA TYR A 734 23.90 -12.78 -9.15
C TYR A 734 23.37 -11.75 -10.15
N ALA A 735 22.29 -12.07 -10.85
CA ALA A 735 21.52 -11.14 -11.65
C ALA A 735 20.60 -10.34 -10.70
N VAL A 736 20.99 -9.12 -10.37
CA VAL A 736 20.33 -8.30 -9.34
C VAL A 736 19.44 -7.25 -9.98
N SER A 737 18.16 -7.27 -9.69
CA SER A 737 17.23 -6.20 -10.06
C SER A 737 17.58 -4.94 -9.26
N THR A 738 17.91 -3.86 -9.96
CA THR A 738 18.39 -2.60 -9.38
C THR A 738 17.54 -1.43 -9.89
N PRO A 739 17.08 -0.53 -9.02
CA PRO A 739 16.33 0.65 -9.43
C PRO A 739 17.22 1.62 -10.22
N ILE A 740 16.66 2.16 -11.29
CA ILE A 740 17.27 3.14 -12.19
C ILE A 740 16.33 4.32 -12.43
N ASN A 741 16.87 5.46 -12.81
CA ASN A 741 16.06 6.56 -13.33
C ASN A 741 15.75 6.36 -14.81
N ALA A 742 14.49 6.43 -15.19
CA ALA A 742 13.98 6.42 -16.55
C ALA A 742 12.88 7.48 -16.68
N ASP A 743 12.52 7.86 -17.90
CA ASP A 743 11.38 8.75 -18.10
C ASP A 743 10.08 7.94 -18.15
N GLY A 744 8.99 8.51 -17.64
CA GLY A 744 7.67 7.91 -17.67
C GLY A 744 6.59 8.92 -18.02
N LYS A 745 5.44 8.45 -18.46
CA LYS A 745 4.28 9.30 -18.72
C LYS A 745 2.98 8.55 -18.43
N VAL A 746 1.96 9.30 -18.01
CA VAL A 746 0.60 8.79 -17.86
C VAL A 746 -0.36 9.77 -18.53
N THR A 747 -1.27 9.26 -19.34
CA THR A 747 -2.37 10.05 -19.89
C THR A 747 -3.67 9.31 -19.64
N GLY A 748 -4.67 10.02 -19.17
CA GLY A 748 -5.92 9.36 -18.81
C GLY A 748 -7.15 10.25 -18.81
N VAL A 749 -8.27 9.57 -18.62
CA VAL A 749 -9.60 10.16 -18.52
C VAL A 749 -10.31 9.59 -17.30
N GLU A 750 -11.01 10.44 -16.57
CA GLU A 750 -11.85 10.06 -15.43
C GLU A 750 -13.28 10.53 -15.66
N VAL A 751 -14.24 9.65 -15.44
CA VAL A 751 -15.67 9.96 -15.48
C VAL A 751 -16.27 9.61 -14.14
N ALA A 752 -17.07 10.51 -13.58
CA ALA A 752 -17.88 10.24 -12.38
C ALA A 752 -19.33 10.63 -12.64
N TYR A 753 -20.25 9.79 -12.21
CA TYR A 753 -21.67 10.02 -12.32
C TYR A 753 -22.36 9.69 -11.01
N GLU A 754 -23.10 10.63 -10.48
CA GLU A 754 -23.91 10.50 -9.27
C GLU A 754 -25.34 10.92 -9.59
N GLN A 755 -26.30 10.03 -9.36
CA GLN A 755 -27.70 10.21 -9.69
C GLN A 755 -28.59 9.90 -8.50
N PRO A 756 -29.19 10.91 -7.84
CA PRO A 756 -30.29 10.67 -6.93
C PRO A 756 -31.57 10.28 -7.71
N ILE A 757 -32.33 9.35 -7.18
CA ILE A 757 -33.57 8.86 -7.77
C ILE A 757 -34.67 9.02 -6.70
N GLY A 758 -35.49 10.06 -6.85
CA GLY A 758 -36.41 10.47 -5.82
C GLY A 758 -35.69 10.87 -4.52
N GLU A 759 -36.33 10.67 -3.38
CA GLU A 759 -35.79 11.05 -2.08
C GLU A 759 -34.85 10.01 -1.48
N ASN A 760 -35.07 8.73 -1.76
CA ASN A 760 -34.49 7.62 -1.00
C ASN A 760 -33.49 6.77 -1.76
N PHE A 761 -33.49 6.80 -3.09
CA PHE A 761 -32.58 5.97 -3.90
C PHE A 761 -31.49 6.81 -4.52
N GLY A 762 -30.37 6.16 -4.84
CA GLY A 762 -29.32 6.75 -5.64
C GLY A 762 -28.46 5.70 -6.31
N PHE A 763 -27.77 6.15 -7.36
CA PHE A 763 -26.83 5.39 -8.15
C PHE A 763 -25.54 6.21 -8.31
N ASN A 764 -24.40 5.55 -8.20
CA ASN A 764 -23.12 6.15 -8.48
C ASN A 764 -22.28 5.22 -9.38
N ALA A 765 -21.56 5.82 -10.31
CA ALA A 765 -20.61 5.11 -11.15
C ALA A 765 -19.41 5.98 -11.42
N ASN A 766 -18.23 5.38 -11.46
CA ASN A 766 -17.05 6.05 -11.99
C ASN A 766 -16.21 5.11 -12.84
N TYR A 767 -15.46 5.70 -13.75
CA TYR A 767 -14.56 5.02 -14.65
C TYR A 767 -13.28 5.82 -14.81
N THR A 768 -12.14 5.13 -14.72
CA THR A 768 -10.83 5.71 -14.98
C THR A 768 -10.11 4.90 -16.06
N TYR A 769 -9.71 5.58 -17.10
CA TYR A 769 -8.76 5.10 -18.08
C TYR A 769 -7.40 5.72 -17.82
N ALA A 770 -6.35 4.92 -17.63
CA ALA A 770 -4.98 5.36 -17.42
C ALA A 770 -4.03 4.62 -18.36
N ASN A 771 -3.38 5.35 -19.25
CA ASN A 771 -2.38 4.79 -20.15
C ASN A 771 -0.99 5.27 -19.71
N GLY A 772 -0.32 4.40 -18.93
CA GLY A 772 1.03 4.64 -18.43
C GLY A 772 2.08 3.93 -19.27
N SER A 773 3.20 4.61 -19.55
CA SER A 773 4.34 4.01 -20.22
C SER A 773 5.66 4.56 -19.70
N SER A 774 6.66 3.67 -19.54
CA SER A 774 8.06 3.99 -19.25
C SER A 774 8.89 4.08 -20.52
N ALA A 775 9.96 4.86 -20.51
CA ALA A 775 10.99 4.81 -21.53
C ALA A 775 11.85 3.53 -21.43
N HIS A 776 11.86 2.89 -20.27
CA HIS A 776 12.50 1.58 -20.07
C HIS A 776 11.69 0.47 -20.75
N THR A 777 12.39 -0.52 -21.31
CA THR A 777 11.76 -1.71 -21.91
C THR A 777 12.02 -2.91 -21.01
N TRP A 778 10.95 -3.52 -20.55
CA TRP A 778 11.03 -4.72 -19.70
C TRP A 778 11.44 -5.97 -20.48
N ALA A 779 11.80 -7.04 -19.80
CA ALA A 779 12.23 -8.29 -20.43
C ALA A 779 11.18 -8.94 -21.36
N ASP A 780 9.89 -8.65 -21.15
CA ASP A 780 8.79 -9.07 -22.03
C ASP A 780 8.55 -8.14 -23.22
N GLY A 781 9.38 -7.09 -23.38
CA GLY A 781 9.25 -6.08 -24.43
C GLY A 781 8.22 -5.00 -24.14
N SER A 782 7.53 -5.06 -23.01
CA SER A 782 6.55 -4.03 -22.62
C SER A 782 7.20 -2.76 -22.08
N HIS A 783 6.41 -1.69 -22.05
CA HIS A 783 6.78 -0.38 -21.48
C HIS A 783 5.84 0.00 -20.32
N ASN A 784 5.18 -0.96 -19.68
CA ASN A 784 4.20 -0.69 -18.64
C ASN A 784 4.83 0.03 -17.44
N LEU A 785 4.12 1.01 -16.87
CA LEU A 785 4.48 1.59 -15.58
C LEU A 785 4.02 0.69 -14.44
N LEU A 786 4.81 0.64 -13.37
CA LEU A 786 4.45 -0.04 -12.13
C LEU A 786 3.14 0.52 -11.56
N GLY A 787 2.26 -0.38 -11.15
CA GLY A 787 0.96 -0.05 -10.53
C GLY A 787 -0.13 0.41 -11.48
N THR A 788 0.16 0.63 -12.79
CA THR A 788 -0.80 1.20 -13.72
C THR A 788 -1.78 0.17 -14.26
N SER A 789 -3.04 0.28 -13.82
CA SER A 789 -4.17 -0.42 -14.43
C SER A 789 -4.82 0.44 -15.50
N LYS A 790 -4.97 -0.14 -16.69
CA LYS A 790 -5.52 0.59 -17.83
C LYS A 790 -6.98 0.99 -17.65
N ASN A 791 -7.77 0.15 -16.98
CA ASN A 791 -9.19 0.38 -16.74
C ASN A 791 -9.53 0.07 -15.27
N THR A 792 -10.16 1.02 -14.61
CA THR A 792 -10.75 0.84 -13.27
C THR A 792 -12.15 1.41 -13.28
N TYR A 793 -13.13 0.69 -12.73
CA TYR A 793 -14.47 1.19 -12.58
C TYR A 793 -15.15 0.71 -11.29
N ASN A 794 -16.01 1.56 -10.78
CA ASN A 794 -16.86 1.31 -9.64
C ASN A 794 -18.29 1.62 -10.03
N VAL A 795 -19.21 0.76 -9.59
CA VAL A 795 -20.66 0.95 -9.77
C VAL A 795 -21.33 0.65 -8.45
N GLY A 796 -22.20 1.55 -8.01
CA GLY A 796 -22.93 1.39 -6.75
C GLY A 796 -24.36 1.87 -6.85
N ALA A 797 -25.21 1.28 -6.03
CA ALA A 797 -26.58 1.72 -5.82
C ALA A 797 -26.91 1.70 -4.33
N PHE A 798 -27.72 2.62 -3.89
CA PHE A 798 -28.14 2.68 -2.50
C PHE A 798 -29.62 3.07 -2.36
N PHE A 799 -30.18 2.64 -1.25
CA PHE A 799 -31.44 3.07 -0.69
C PHE A 799 -31.23 3.59 0.72
N GLU A 800 -31.82 4.70 1.08
CA GLU A 800 -31.79 5.23 2.45
C GLU A 800 -33.05 6.02 2.78
N ASN A 801 -33.66 5.69 3.92
CA ASN A 801 -34.63 6.53 4.59
C ASN A 801 -34.24 6.67 6.08
N ASP A 802 -35.06 7.30 6.87
CA ASP A 802 -34.78 7.58 8.29
C ASP A 802 -34.58 6.31 9.16
N THR A 803 -35.03 5.14 8.68
CA THR A 803 -35.01 3.89 9.44
C THR A 803 -34.14 2.84 8.80
N PHE A 804 -34.11 2.73 7.48
CA PHE A 804 -33.43 1.67 6.76
C PHE A 804 -32.45 2.24 5.74
N GLY A 805 -31.31 1.60 5.62
CA GLY A 805 -30.35 1.85 4.53
C GLY A 805 -29.93 0.51 3.90
N ALA A 806 -29.67 0.53 2.60
CA ALA A 806 -29.08 -0.57 1.86
C ALA A 806 -28.12 -0.01 0.81
N ARG A 807 -26.98 -0.66 0.63
CA ARG A 807 -26.02 -0.28 -0.40
C ARG A 807 -25.38 -1.52 -1.01
N VAL A 808 -25.12 -1.50 -2.30
CA VAL A 808 -24.35 -2.50 -3.03
C VAL A 808 -23.33 -1.77 -3.89
N SER A 809 -22.11 -2.29 -3.97
CA SER A 809 -21.06 -1.73 -4.82
C SER A 809 -20.20 -2.84 -5.43
N TYR A 810 -19.83 -2.64 -6.69
CA TYR A 810 -18.89 -3.49 -7.42
C TYR A 810 -17.73 -2.65 -7.94
N THR A 811 -16.52 -3.07 -7.59
CA THR A 811 -15.26 -2.45 -8.05
C THR A 811 -14.52 -3.45 -8.93
N ARG A 812 -13.99 -3.01 -10.08
CA ARG A 812 -13.10 -3.81 -10.92
C ARG A 812 -11.90 -3.02 -11.38
N ARG A 813 -10.76 -3.70 -11.40
CA ARG A 813 -9.47 -3.21 -11.86
C ARG A 813 -8.89 -4.16 -12.91
N SER A 814 -8.43 -3.64 -14.05
CA SER A 814 -7.75 -4.45 -15.07
C SER A 814 -6.34 -4.84 -14.60
N SER A 815 -5.75 -5.83 -15.25
CA SER A 815 -4.39 -6.30 -14.98
C SER A 815 -3.36 -5.18 -14.97
N PHE A 816 -2.31 -5.32 -14.15
CA PHE A 816 -1.25 -4.34 -14.01
C PHE A 816 0.07 -4.96 -13.56
N LEU A 817 1.17 -4.30 -13.91
CA LEU A 817 2.51 -4.64 -13.47
C LEU A 817 2.70 -4.24 -12.00
N ILE A 818 3.02 -5.20 -11.13
CA ILE A 818 3.23 -4.97 -9.70
C ILE A 818 4.69 -4.68 -9.41
N SER A 819 5.58 -5.58 -9.88
CA SER A 819 7.01 -5.59 -9.57
C SER A 819 7.77 -6.40 -10.62
N LEU A 820 9.02 -6.72 -10.33
CA LEU A 820 9.79 -7.72 -11.04
C LEU A 820 10.00 -8.96 -10.18
N SER A 821 9.93 -10.13 -10.78
CA SER A 821 10.42 -11.39 -10.22
C SER A 821 11.73 -11.74 -10.91
N GLY A 822 12.85 -11.44 -10.27
CA GLY A 822 14.15 -11.43 -10.93
C GLY A 822 14.19 -10.38 -12.05
N ALA A 823 14.45 -10.81 -13.28
CA ALA A 823 14.43 -9.94 -14.47
C ALA A 823 13.04 -9.83 -15.13
N ASN A 824 12.08 -10.67 -14.75
CA ASN A 824 10.80 -10.79 -15.45
C ASN A 824 9.74 -9.90 -14.83
N PRO A 825 8.90 -9.23 -15.64
CA PRO A 825 7.72 -8.52 -15.17
C PRO A 825 6.78 -9.46 -14.40
N TYR A 826 6.19 -8.95 -13.32
CA TYR A 826 5.26 -9.67 -12.46
C TYR A 826 3.93 -8.92 -12.42
N TYR A 827 2.90 -9.56 -12.92
CA TYR A 827 1.56 -8.98 -13.11
C TYR A 827 0.54 -9.58 -12.15
N GLN A 828 -0.37 -8.73 -11.68
CA GLN A 828 -1.67 -9.17 -11.16
C GLN A 828 -2.69 -9.12 -12.29
N ASP A 829 -3.49 -10.18 -12.41
CA ASP A 829 -4.58 -10.26 -13.40
C ASP A 829 -5.75 -9.35 -13.00
N ASP A 830 -6.69 -9.18 -13.91
CA ASP A 830 -7.89 -8.39 -13.61
C ASP A 830 -8.73 -9.06 -12.52
N PHE A 831 -9.27 -8.26 -11.64
CA PHE A 831 -10.15 -8.73 -10.57
C PHE A 831 -11.25 -7.73 -10.25
N GLY A 832 -12.33 -8.24 -9.66
CA GLY A 832 -13.42 -7.38 -9.21
C GLY A 832 -14.05 -7.92 -7.94
N THR A 833 -14.43 -7.01 -7.04
CA THR A 833 -14.99 -7.32 -5.72
C THR A 833 -16.39 -6.74 -5.57
N LEU A 834 -17.28 -7.53 -5.00
CA LEU A 834 -18.66 -7.15 -4.65
C LEU A 834 -18.76 -6.92 -3.14
N SER A 835 -19.32 -5.79 -2.73
CA SER A 835 -19.60 -5.46 -1.34
C SER A 835 -21.05 -5.00 -1.17
N ALA A 836 -21.63 -5.27 -0.01
CA ALA A 836 -22.99 -4.85 0.33
C ALA A 836 -23.09 -4.43 1.80
N SER A 837 -24.00 -3.50 2.09
CA SER A 837 -24.30 -3.03 3.45
C SER A 837 -25.81 -2.92 3.64
N LEU A 838 -26.27 -3.31 4.81
CA LEU A 838 -27.63 -3.09 5.28
C LEU A 838 -27.58 -2.36 6.62
N SER A 839 -28.37 -1.33 6.80
CA SER A 839 -28.47 -0.60 8.05
C SER A 839 -29.92 -0.46 8.53
N TYR A 840 -30.09 -0.53 9.83
CA TYR A 840 -31.38 -0.33 10.51
C TYR A 840 -31.20 0.59 11.71
N ALA A 841 -31.86 1.73 11.70
CA ALA A 841 -31.86 2.73 12.78
C ALA A 841 -33.22 2.74 13.50
N PRO A 842 -33.45 1.86 14.52
CA PRO A 842 -34.69 1.81 15.25
C PRO A 842 -34.98 3.09 16.04
N THR A 843 -33.93 3.82 16.36
CA THR A 843 -33.99 5.11 17.08
C THR A 843 -32.89 6.05 16.61
N LYS A 844 -32.99 7.34 16.93
CA LYS A 844 -31.95 8.35 16.59
C LYS A 844 -30.63 8.11 17.33
N TRP A 845 -30.59 7.32 18.38
CA TRP A 845 -29.42 7.06 19.21
C TRP A 845 -28.82 5.66 18.99
N MET A 846 -29.46 4.81 18.18
CA MET A 846 -28.98 3.44 17.91
C MET A 846 -29.11 3.09 16.44
N SER A 847 -28.07 2.48 15.86
CA SER A 847 -28.11 1.85 14.56
C SER A 847 -27.44 0.46 14.57
N ILE A 848 -27.94 -0.42 13.72
CA ILE A 848 -27.43 -1.78 13.50
C ILE A 848 -26.99 -1.83 12.05
N THR A 849 -25.78 -2.29 11.78
CA THR A 849 -25.29 -2.50 10.40
C THR A 849 -24.84 -3.93 10.18
N LEU A 850 -25.18 -4.48 9.03
CA LEU A 850 -24.69 -5.75 8.53
C LEU A 850 -23.97 -5.48 7.20
N ASP A 851 -22.66 -5.69 7.19
CA ASP A 851 -21.82 -5.44 6.03
C ASP A 851 -21.23 -6.75 5.51
N GLY A 852 -21.10 -6.87 4.19
CA GLY A 852 -20.44 -7.98 3.53
C GLY A 852 -19.37 -7.47 2.55
N LEU A 853 -18.16 -7.98 2.70
CA LEU A 853 -17.02 -7.67 1.84
C LEU A 853 -16.59 -8.91 1.06
N ASN A 854 -16.08 -8.69 -0.14
CA ASN A 854 -15.59 -9.75 -1.02
C ASN A 854 -16.64 -10.85 -1.30
N LEU A 855 -17.93 -10.46 -1.44
CA LEU A 855 -19.08 -11.39 -1.50
C LEU A 855 -19.02 -12.36 -2.68
N ASN A 856 -18.37 -11.99 -3.78
CA ASN A 856 -18.16 -12.85 -4.94
C ASN A 856 -16.94 -13.77 -4.82
N ASN A 857 -16.07 -13.57 -3.80
CA ASN A 857 -14.85 -14.34 -3.52
C ASN A 857 -14.05 -14.68 -4.79
N PRO A 858 -13.51 -13.69 -5.53
CA PRO A 858 -12.77 -13.94 -6.75
C PRO A 858 -11.45 -14.67 -6.46
N THR A 859 -10.98 -15.47 -7.42
CA THR A 859 -9.62 -15.99 -7.40
C THR A 859 -8.67 -14.92 -7.91
N TYR A 860 -7.73 -14.50 -7.08
CA TYR A 860 -6.65 -13.59 -7.47
C TYR A 860 -5.57 -14.36 -8.21
N LYS A 861 -5.17 -13.87 -9.36
CA LYS A 861 -4.21 -14.52 -10.25
C LYS A 861 -2.99 -13.64 -10.46
N TYR A 862 -1.83 -14.26 -10.43
CA TYR A 862 -0.57 -13.58 -10.66
C TYR A 862 0.25 -14.36 -11.68
N TYR A 863 1.00 -13.64 -12.53
CA TYR A 863 1.74 -14.26 -13.63
C TYR A 863 2.91 -13.38 -14.11
N GLN A 864 3.88 -14.00 -14.77
CA GLN A 864 4.94 -13.33 -15.52
C GLN A 864 4.59 -13.19 -17.00
N SER A 865 3.92 -14.18 -17.58
CA SER A 865 3.38 -14.18 -18.94
C SER A 865 2.15 -15.07 -19.01
N ALA A 866 1.48 -15.08 -20.16
CA ALA A 866 0.31 -15.94 -20.37
C ALA A 866 0.59 -17.44 -20.14
N SER A 867 1.81 -17.90 -20.38
CA SER A 867 2.24 -19.29 -20.20
C SER A 867 2.92 -19.56 -18.85
N ILE A 868 3.26 -18.50 -18.08
CA ILE A 868 4.02 -18.60 -16.83
C ILE A 868 3.21 -18.01 -15.68
N PRO A 869 2.32 -18.80 -15.05
CA PRO A 869 1.62 -18.40 -13.83
C PRO A 869 2.60 -18.38 -12.64
N THR A 870 2.25 -17.64 -11.59
CA THR A 870 3.00 -17.64 -10.33
C THR A 870 2.13 -18.01 -9.14
N SER A 871 0.87 -17.58 -9.12
CA SER A 871 -0.02 -17.94 -8.01
C SER A 871 -1.50 -17.72 -8.31
N PHE A 872 -2.33 -18.46 -7.59
CA PHE A 872 -3.79 -18.38 -7.60
C PHE A 872 -4.30 -18.42 -6.17
N TYR A 873 -4.95 -17.35 -5.70
CA TYR A 873 -5.36 -17.17 -4.31
C TYR A 873 -6.87 -17.04 -4.13
N SER A 874 -7.37 -17.57 -3.03
CA SER A 874 -8.71 -17.30 -2.49
C SER A 874 -8.59 -16.80 -1.05
N ASN A 875 -9.28 -15.70 -0.71
CA ASN A 875 -9.19 -15.03 0.60
C ASN A 875 -10.49 -15.14 1.43
N GLY A 876 -11.57 -15.67 0.83
CA GLY A 876 -12.87 -15.80 1.49
C GLY A 876 -13.66 -14.49 1.57
N ARG A 877 -14.82 -14.57 2.21
CA ARG A 877 -15.74 -13.46 2.45
C ARG A 877 -15.68 -13.02 3.89
N GLN A 878 -16.04 -11.76 4.14
CA GLN A 878 -16.13 -11.23 5.50
C GLN A 878 -17.49 -10.57 5.71
N TYR A 879 -18.08 -10.81 6.88
CA TYR A 879 -19.37 -10.26 7.29
C TYR A 879 -19.21 -9.57 8.64
N TYR A 880 -19.67 -8.32 8.71
CA TYR A 880 -19.57 -7.47 9.89
C TYR A 880 -20.97 -7.20 10.43
N LEU A 881 -21.19 -7.41 11.70
CA LEU A 881 -22.39 -7.00 12.41
C LEU A 881 -21.98 -6.00 13.49
N ASN A 882 -22.48 -4.76 13.39
CA ASN A 882 -22.15 -3.70 14.32
C ASN A 882 -23.41 -3.06 14.91
N PHE A 883 -23.34 -2.79 16.21
CA PHE A 883 -24.31 -2.01 16.97
C PHE A 883 -23.64 -0.70 17.36
N ARG A 884 -24.18 0.41 16.92
CA ARG A 884 -23.66 1.75 17.20
C ARG A 884 -24.64 2.50 18.07
N PHE A 885 -24.11 3.21 19.05
CA PHE A 885 -24.83 4.05 19.99
C PHE A 885 -24.25 5.45 19.94
N LYS A 886 -25.13 6.47 19.92
CA LYS A 886 -24.77 7.88 19.82
C LYS A 886 -25.60 8.70 20.81
N TYR A 887 -24.90 9.47 21.68
CA TYR A 887 -25.51 10.35 22.70
C TYR A 887 -25.25 11.81 22.38
#